data_8f6303c909e8697f56bd612f1e138371
#
_entry.id   8f6303c909e8697f56bd612f1e138371
#
_cell.length_a   1.000
_cell.length_b   1.000
_cell.length_c   1.000
_cell.angle_alpha   90.00
_cell.angle_beta   90.00
_cell.angle_gamma   90.00
#
_symmetry.space_group_name_H-M   'P 1'
#
loop_
_entity.id
_entity.type
_entity.pdbx_description
1 polymer ?
#
loop_
_entity_poly.entity_id
_entity_poly.type
_entity_poly.pdbx_seq_one_letter_code
_entity_poly.pdbx_strand_id
1 'polypeptide(L)'
;MPAVQPLRLRPLLKLSLMLSLSASPLFVPVSYAEDSAARRSYQVPAGSLSAALTRFAGLSGVNLSVDPALVSGRSSSGLSGEYGVEEGFARLLQGSGLQLQPMGEQAYMLVPVPEGGSLELAPTSILGTTGLYDGDTYVGGQVARRGSQGLLGTRDFMETPFSMTTYTQDAVKNQQARTLGDLIASDPSVRATNPAGGRYEQFTIRGFSLFNSDVSYNGLYGVLPTYTIDMEMADRVDIFKGPTQLINGISPRGSVGGGINVVPKRATDKDITSFTGTWASDSQAGGAVDVGRRFGEDNKFGLRFNGVKQSGDTEWDHQSVDREMAVLGLDFRGERLRLSTDIGRTERDTDAPQERVQVAAAAPVPSANDVRRNYAQSWSKARTKDTFGTVNAEYDLSDSVMLYGGVGARKSNHEFLRHAVSVTNAAGDFTVQPRDFTRDENVRTATAGVRNWFHTGPVSHEVNLAASYFYMDFTNGGARYANASSNLYNPVQTPTPSVATRQDAKVYTENKFSGVALSDTLGFFDDRLLLTLGARWQRVIVDDWSNGIKGKTNYDEEKISPSGGLLFKATDKLSLYANYMEGLSQGKIAPSTSRNEDQIFPPFISRQVEVGAKYDAGAFAVTAAVFRIKQPAYETNATSRLFGPNGKRQNTGAELSVFGEPLKGVRLLGGVMYIDSKLKDTTNGAWDGNRAPATPKYNVNLGAEWDVPTLEGLTLTSRGIHSSSQYLDQSNVKEIDAWNRIDVGARYAFKVDDKHITLRANVENVADKRYWSSAGASDDSEPGLTLSTPRTYLLSATVDF
;
A
#
# COMPACT_ATOMS: atom_id res chain seq x y z
N MET A 1 -17.86 65.34 19.90
CA MET A 1 -17.95 66.10 18.68
C MET A 1 -16.57 66.57 18.27
N PRO A 2 -16.27 66.62 16.99
CA PRO A 2 -16.28 65.58 15.94
C PRO A 2 -14.90 65.43 15.35
N ALA A 3 -14.55 64.42 14.56
CA ALA A 3 -14.73 64.46 13.11
C ALA A 3 -14.29 63.11 12.53
N VAL A 4 -15.13 62.64 11.70
CA VAL A 4 -14.93 61.46 10.79
C VAL A 4 -14.11 61.94 9.61
N GLN A 5 -13.11 61.15 9.16
CA GLN A 5 -12.65 61.21 7.75
C GLN A 5 -12.17 59.83 7.24
N PRO A 6 -12.21 59.55 5.92
CA PRO A 6 -12.64 58.27 5.40
C PRO A 6 -11.54 57.32 4.94
N LEU A 7 -11.90 56.02 4.89
CA LEU A 7 -11.22 54.94 4.28
C LEU A 7 -10.84 55.21 2.82
N ARG A 8 -9.56 54.96 2.46
CA ARG A 8 -9.15 54.68 1.08
C ARG A 8 -8.93 53.20 0.88
N LEU A 9 -9.88 52.57 0.17
CA LEU A 9 -9.75 51.23 -0.40
C LEU A 9 -8.69 51.23 -1.52
N ARG A 10 -7.76 50.30 -1.47
CA ARG A 10 -6.98 49.85 -2.65
C ARG A 10 -7.45 48.43 -2.98
N PRO A 11 -7.66 48.08 -4.27
CA PRO A 11 -8.22 46.81 -4.66
C PRO A 11 -7.13 45.73 -4.68
N LEU A 12 -7.33 44.65 -3.94
CA LEU A 12 -6.61 43.39 -4.09
C LEU A 12 -7.24 42.61 -5.25
N LEU A 13 -6.42 42.32 -6.25
CA LEU A 13 -6.72 41.44 -7.37
C LEU A 13 -7.01 40.02 -6.84
N LYS A 14 -8.27 39.63 -6.78
CA LYS A 14 -8.68 38.25 -6.57
C LYS A 14 -8.68 37.54 -7.92
N LEU A 15 -7.76 36.67 -8.15
CA LEU A 15 -7.80 35.68 -9.24
C LEU A 15 -8.69 34.53 -8.80
N SER A 16 -9.99 34.64 -9.04
CA SER A 16 -10.98 33.57 -8.86
C SER A 16 -11.04 32.80 -10.17
N LEU A 17 -10.44 31.62 -10.22
CA LEU A 17 -10.67 30.66 -11.29
C LEU A 17 -11.97 29.93 -10.98
N MET A 18 -13.10 30.50 -11.39
CA MET A 18 -14.38 29.77 -11.48
C MET A 18 -14.36 28.91 -12.73
N LEU A 19 -14.24 27.60 -12.60
CA LEU A 19 -14.66 26.65 -13.62
C LEU A 19 -16.17 26.56 -13.58
N SER A 20 -16.86 27.37 -14.37
CA SER A 20 -18.27 27.17 -14.67
C SER A 20 -18.39 26.08 -15.74
N LEU A 21 -18.78 24.87 -15.34
CA LEU A 21 -19.28 23.86 -16.27
C LEU A 21 -20.68 24.28 -16.74
N SER A 22 -20.76 24.97 -17.85
CA SER A 22 -21.97 25.07 -18.63
C SER A 22 -22.03 23.85 -19.56
N ALA A 23 -22.85 22.88 -19.17
CA ALA A 23 -23.20 21.76 -20.04
C ALA A 23 -24.07 22.25 -21.19
N SER A 24 -23.50 22.37 -22.38
CA SER A 24 -24.24 22.37 -23.63
C SER A 24 -23.88 21.10 -24.40
N PRO A 25 -24.82 20.27 -24.81
CA PRO A 25 -24.53 19.07 -25.59
C PRO A 25 -24.23 19.49 -27.02
N LEU A 26 -23.01 19.66 -27.38
CA LEU A 26 -22.57 19.59 -28.76
C LEU A 26 -22.45 18.11 -29.12
N PHE A 27 -23.53 17.58 -29.70
CA PHE A 27 -23.46 16.36 -30.48
C PHE A 27 -22.57 16.65 -31.70
N VAL A 28 -21.29 16.33 -31.58
CA VAL A 28 -20.43 16.04 -32.71
C VAL A 28 -20.60 14.54 -32.94
N PRO A 29 -21.11 14.07 -34.09
CA PRO A 29 -21.04 12.66 -34.39
C PRO A 29 -19.56 12.30 -34.54
N VAL A 30 -19.03 11.61 -33.55
CA VAL A 30 -17.76 10.86 -33.70
C VAL A 30 -18.15 9.74 -34.68
N SER A 31 -17.82 9.97 -35.93
CA SER A 31 -17.75 8.91 -36.93
C SER A 31 -16.68 7.95 -36.39
N TYR A 32 -17.14 6.83 -35.83
CA TYR A 32 -16.31 5.64 -35.75
C TYR A 32 -15.96 5.35 -37.21
N ALA A 33 -14.69 5.54 -37.56
CA ALA A 33 -14.12 4.82 -38.67
C ALA A 33 -14.19 3.36 -38.23
N GLU A 34 -15.29 2.67 -38.56
CA GLU A 34 -15.22 1.24 -38.82
C GLU A 34 -14.05 1.10 -39.81
N ASP A 35 -13.00 0.44 -39.33
CA ASP A 35 -12.00 -0.13 -40.21
C ASP A 35 -12.79 -1.07 -41.12
N SER A 36 -13.18 -0.58 -42.29
CA SER A 36 -13.90 -1.35 -43.31
C SER A 36 -12.89 -2.34 -43.84
N ALA A 37 -12.74 -3.48 -43.10
CA ALA A 37 -12.14 -4.66 -43.66
C ALA A 37 -12.81 -4.85 -45.02
N ALA A 38 -12.01 -4.67 -46.10
CA ALA A 38 -12.51 -4.64 -47.46
C ALA A 38 -13.35 -5.89 -47.72
N ARG A 39 -14.67 -5.74 -47.78
CA ARG A 39 -15.58 -6.84 -48.15
C ARG A 39 -15.26 -7.27 -49.57
N ARG A 40 -15.10 -8.57 -49.75
CA ARG A 40 -14.86 -9.17 -51.05
C ARG A 40 -15.92 -10.24 -51.35
N SER A 41 -16.22 -10.43 -52.62
CA SER A 41 -17.12 -11.50 -53.04
C SER A 41 -16.37 -12.85 -53.00
N TYR A 42 -16.90 -13.81 -52.23
CA TYR A 42 -16.36 -15.14 -52.11
C TYR A 42 -17.35 -16.20 -52.57
N GLN A 43 -16.86 -17.28 -53.14
CA GLN A 43 -17.64 -18.44 -53.54
C GLN A 43 -16.91 -19.72 -53.09
N VAL A 44 -17.33 -20.25 -51.96
CA VAL A 44 -16.80 -21.49 -51.38
C VAL A 44 -17.91 -22.52 -51.34
N PRO A 45 -17.80 -23.64 -52.06
CA PRO A 45 -18.85 -24.65 -52.09
C PRO A 45 -18.98 -25.37 -50.74
N ALA A 46 -20.18 -25.90 -50.48
CA ALA A 46 -20.42 -26.78 -49.35
C ALA A 46 -19.57 -28.05 -49.47
N GLY A 47 -19.09 -28.61 -48.36
CA GLY A 47 -18.24 -29.79 -48.36
C GLY A 47 -17.51 -30.02 -47.03
N SER A 48 -16.39 -30.70 -47.04
CA SER A 48 -15.62 -30.89 -45.80
C SER A 48 -15.15 -29.57 -45.27
N LEU A 49 -15.23 -29.40 -43.95
CA LEU A 49 -14.86 -28.17 -43.26
C LEU A 49 -13.40 -27.80 -43.56
N SER A 50 -12.49 -28.78 -43.60
CA SER A 50 -11.08 -28.56 -43.91
C SER A 50 -10.90 -27.95 -45.32
N ALA A 51 -11.58 -28.50 -46.35
CA ALA A 51 -11.49 -27.98 -47.71
C ALA A 51 -12.08 -26.57 -47.84
N ALA A 52 -13.19 -26.31 -47.18
CA ALA A 52 -13.86 -25.00 -47.21
C ALA A 52 -12.97 -23.92 -46.52
N LEU A 53 -12.39 -24.22 -45.39
CA LEU A 53 -11.49 -23.29 -44.65
C LEU A 53 -10.19 -23.01 -45.43
N THR A 54 -9.55 -24.05 -45.97
CA THR A 54 -8.35 -23.89 -46.81
C THR A 54 -8.61 -23.03 -48.03
N ARG A 55 -9.76 -23.28 -48.73
CA ARG A 55 -10.13 -22.49 -49.87
C ARG A 55 -10.43 -21.04 -49.56
N PHE A 56 -11.13 -20.79 -48.46
CA PHE A 56 -11.45 -19.42 -48.04
C PHE A 56 -10.20 -18.66 -47.56
N ALA A 57 -9.32 -19.29 -46.81
CA ALA A 57 -7.99 -18.72 -46.40
C ALA A 57 -7.16 -18.33 -47.64
N GLY A 58 -7.10 -19.19 -48.63
CA GLY A 58 -6.39 -18.90 -49.90
C GLY A 58 -7.00 -17.74 -50.68
N LEU A 59 -8.34 -17.63 -50.73
CA LEU A 59 -9.05 -16.55 -51.43
C LEU A 59 -8.97 -15.20 -50.69
N SER A 60 -8.89 -15.23 -49.37
CA SER A 60 -8.80 -14.03 -48.48
C SER A 60 -7.36 -13.57 -48.27
N GLY A 61 -6.39 -14.38 -48.59
CA GLY A 61 -4.96 -14.03 -48.47
C GLY A 61 -4.43 -14.11 -47.05
N VAL A 62 -5.10 -14.88 -46.16
CA VAL A 62 -4.69 -15.02 -44.76
C VAL A 62 -4.05 -16.37 -44.45
N ASN A 63 -3.18 -16.43 -43.49
CA ASN A 63 -2.57 -17.65 -42.98
C ASN A 63 -3.46 -18.28 -41.93
N LEU A 64 -3.94 -19.52 -42.17
CA LEU A 64 -4.77 -20.24 -41.21
C LEU A 64 -4.03 -21.51 -40.76
N SER A 65 -3.74 -21.57 -39.43
CA SER A 65 -3.21 -22.78 -38.82
C SER A 65 -4.37 -23.64 -38.30
N VAL A 66 -4.44 -24.89 -38.78
CA VAL A 66 -5.51 -25.84 -38.49
C VAL A 66 -4.91 -27.15 -38.02
N ASP A 67 -5.26 -27.61 -36.81
CA ASP A 67 -5.01 -28.97 -36.42
C ASP A 67 -5.96 -29.90 -37.20
N PRO A 68 -5.43 -30.86 -38.03
CA PRO A 68 -6.26 -31.77 -38.77
C PRO A 68 -7.28 -32.58 -37.93
N ALA A 69 -6.94 -32.86 -36.68
CA ALA A 69 -7.84 -33.59 -35.78
C ALA A 69 -9.15 -32.80 -35.46
N LEU A 70 -9.07 -31.48 -35.43
CA LEU A 70 -10.23 -30.62 -35.09
C LEU A 70 -11.28 -30.55 -36.21
N VAL A 71 -10.85 -30.70 -37.47
CA VAL A 71 -11.70 -30.54 -38.65
C VAL A 71 -12.10 -31.88 -39.31
N SER A 72 -11.51 -32.99 -38.83
CA SER A 72 -11.77 -34.33 -39.34
C SER A 72 -13.23 -34.73 -39.15
N GLY A 73 -13.91 -35.19 -40.20
CA GLY A 73 -15.31 -35.63 -40.17
C GLY A 73 -16.34 -34.51 -40.07
N ARG A 74 -15.93 -33.23 -40.06
CA ARG A 74 -16.85 -32.07 -40.03
C ARG A 74 -17.12 -31.51 -41.43
N SER A 75 -18.34 -30.95 -41.62
CA SER A 75 -18.75 -30.36 -42.91
C SER A 75 -19.12 -28.86 -42.73
N SER A 76 -18.99 -28.10 -43.80
CA SER A 76 -19.40 -26.70 -43.87
C SER A 76 -20.48 -26.53 -44.95
N SER A 77 -21.46 -25.65 -44.71
CA SER A 77 -22.50 -25.25 -45.65
C SER A 77 -21.99 -24.45 -46.84
N GLY A 78 -20.69 -24.09 -46.82
CA GLY A 78 -20.10 -23.22 -47.85
C GLY A 78 -20.42 -21.74 -47.59
N LEU A 79 -19.90 -20.89 -48.50
CA LEU A 79 -20.06 -19.44 -48.43
C LEU A 79 -20.24 -18.85 -49.82
N SER A 80 -21.28 -18.01 -50.00
CA SER A 80 -21.53 -17.29 -51.27
C SER A 80 -22.01 -15.87 -50.93
N GLY A 81 -21.30 -14.84 -51.36
CA GLY A 81 -21.64 -13.45 -51.14
C GLY A 81 -20.44 -12.56 -50.78
N GLU A 82 -20.70 -11.33 -50.36
CA GLU A 82 -19.70 -10.37 -49.92
C GLU A 82 -19.50 -10.43 -48.41
N TYR A 83 -18.27 -10.73 -47.98
CA TYR A 83 -17.89 -10.90 -46.56
C TYR A 83 -16.56 -10.25 -46.25
N GLY A 84 -16.39 -9.82 -45.01
CA GLY A 84 -15.07 -9.60 -44.42
C GLY A 84 -14.38 -10.94 -44.07
N VAL A 85 -13.11 -10.93 -43.80
CA VAL A 85 -12.34 -12.16 -43.53
C VAL A 85 -12.88 -12.90 -42.29
N GLU A 86 -13.07 -12.22 -41.18
CA GLU A 86 -13.57 -12.82 -39.92
C GLU A 86 -15.01 -13.28 -40.03
N GLU A 87 -15.87 -12.48 -40.70
CA GLU A 87 -17.28 -12.80 -40.98
C GLU A 87 -17.42 -14.07 -41.85
N GLY A 88 -16.54 -14.19 -42.85
CA GLY A 88 -16.50 -15.36 -43.73
C GLY A 88 -16.11 -16.64 -43.00
N PHE A 89 -15.08 -16.59 -42.17
CA PHE A 89 -14.70 -17.72 -41.31
C PHE A 89 -15.79 -18.07 -40.29
N ALA A 90 -16.39 -17.07 -39.62
CA ALA A 90 -17.46 -17.31 -38.65
C ALA A 90 -18.65 -18.05 -39.32
N ARG A 91 -18.95 -17.70 -40.57
CA ARG A 91 -20.01 -18.36 -41.34
C ARG A 91 -19.66 -19.80 -41.72
N LEU A 92 -18.42 -20.06 -42.14
CA LEU A 92 -17.94 -21.41 -42.46
C LEU A 92 -17.84 -22.34 -41.26
N LEU A 93 -17.60 -21.76 -40.09
CA LEU A 93 -17.46 -22.48 -38.79
C LEU A 93 -18.81 -22.66 -38.08
N GLN A 94 -19.91 -22.11 -38.56
CA GLN A 94 -21.21 -22.20 -37.93
C GLN A 94 -21.64 -23.66 -37.68
N GLY A 95 -21.90 -24.00 -36.42
CA GLY A 95 -22.29 -25.36 -36.01
C GLY A 95 -21.12 -26.37 -35.91
N SER A 96 -19.89 -25.95 -36.13
CA SER A 96 -18.71 -26.82 -36.02
C SER A 96 -18.18 -26.97 -34.57
N GLY A 97 -18.60 -26.12 -33.65
CA GLY A 97 -18.00 -26.07 -32.29
C GLY A 97 -16.54 -25.54 -32.27
N LEU A 98 -16.16 -24.82 -33.34
CA LEU A 98 -14.81 -24.23 -33.49
C LEU A 98 -14.92 -22.73 -33.68
N GLN A 99 -13.92 -21.98 -33.24
CA GLN A 99 -13.79 -20.54 -33.42
C GLN A 99 -12.42 -20.15 -33.92
N LEU A 100 -12.33 -18.94 -34.51
CA LEU A 100 -11.10 -18.39 -35.01
C LEU A 100 -10.40 -17.54 -33.95
N GLN A 101 -9.13 -17.78 -33.73
CA GLN A 101 -8.29 -16.99 -32.83
C GLN A 101 -7.20 -16.28 -33.64
N PRO A 102 -7.09 -14.92 -33.55
CA PRO A 102 -6.03 -14.19 -34.24
C PRO A 102 -4.67 -14.46 -33.60
N MET A 103 -3.63 -14.65 -34.43
CA MET A 103 -2.23 -14.92 -34.03
C MET A 103 -1.27 -13.81 -34.48
N GLY A 104 -1.77 -12.71 -35.06
CA GLY A 104 -1.01 -11.60 -35.60
C GLY A 104 -1.67 -10.99 -36.83
N GLU A 105 -1.00 -10.06 -37.51
CA GLU A 105 -1.54 -9.48 -38.76
C GLU A 105 -1.75 -10.54 -39.82
N GLN A 106 -3.00 -10.78 -40.23
CA GLN A 106 -3.42 -11.75 -41.27
C GLN A 106 -3.07 -13.22 -40.95
N ALA A 107 -2.87 -13.59 -39.68
CA ALA A 107 -2.62 -14.98 -39.27
C ALA A 107 -3.65 -15.40 -38.20
N TYR A 108 -4.26 -16.59 -38.41
CA TYR A 108 -5.34 -17.10 -37.53
C TYR A 108 -5.09 -18.57 -37.20
N MET A 109 -5.56 -18.99 -36.04
CA MET A 109 -5.57 -20.39 -35.59
C MET A 109 -6.99 -20.83 -35.28
N LEU A 110 -7.31 -22.10 -35.56
CA LEU A 110 -8.59 -22.70 -35.26
C LEU A 110 -8.53 -23.35 -33.87
N VAL A 111 -9.45 -23.00 -32.98
CA VAL A 111 -9.55 -23.55 -31.62
C VAL A 111 -11.00 -24.01 -31.33
N PRO A 112 -11.21 -25.02 -30.47
CA PRO A 112 -12.54 -25.39 -30.02
C PRO A 112 -13.24 -24.22 -29.34
N VAL A 113 -14.56 -24.03 -29.57
CA VAL A 113 -15.39 -23.15 -28.75
C VAL A 113 -15.51 -23.85 -27.39
N PRO A 114 -15.16 -23.22 -26.28
CA PRO A 114 -15.43 -23.81 -24.98
C PRO A 114 -16.93 -24.10 -24.86
N GLU A 115 -17.31 -25.35 -24.67
CA GLU A 115 -18.71 -25.71 -24.39
C GLU A 115 -19.09 -24.96 -23.10
N GLY A 116 -20.20 -24.21 -23.17
CA GLY A 116 -20.67 -23.30 -22.17
C GLY A 116 -20.65 -23.87 -20.74
N GLY A 117 -19.53 -23.68 -20.12
CA GLY A 117 -19.31 -23.81 -18.69
C GLY A 117 -19.14 -22.40 -18.15
N SER A 118 -19.77 -22.10 -17.04
CA SER A 118 -19.42 -21.00 -16.17
C SER A 118 -17.91 -20.77 -16.21
N LEU A 119 -17.45 -19.52 -16.29
CA LEU A 119 -16.06 -19.18 -16.02
C LEU A 119 -15.71 -19.80 -14.67
N GLU A 120 -15.10 -20.99 -14.66
CA GLU A 120 -14.42 -21.48 -13.48
C GLU A 120 -13.24 -20.55 -13.26
N LEU A 121 -13.45 -19.60 -12.35
CA LEU A 121 -12.36 -18.83 -11.80
C LEU A 121 -11.38 -19.82 -11.19
N ALA A 122 -10.19 -19.93 -11.76
CA ALA A 122 -9.13 -20.72 -11.15
C ALA A 122 -9.01 -20.35 -9.67
N PRO A 123 -8.79 -21.31 -8.76
CA PRO A 123 -8.72 -21.07 -7.32
C PRO A 123 -7.80 -19.89 -7.05
N THR A 124 -8.33 -18.87 -6.41
CA THR A 124 -7.61 -17.63 -6.20
C THR A 124 -6.70 -17.76 -4.98
N SER A 125 -5.38 -17.81 -5.20
CA SER A 125 -4.40 -17.92 -4.11
C SER A 125 -4.49 -16.72 -3.16
N ILE A 126 -4.66 -16.93 -1.87
CA ILE A 126 -4.64 -15.90 -0.82
C ILE A 126 -3.20 -15.51 -0.48
N LEU A 127 -2.28 -16.45 -0.54
CA LEU A 127 -0.94 -16.28 0.03
C LEU A 127 0.09 -15.76 -0.96
N GLY A 128 -0.35 -15.31 -2.15
CA GLY A 128 0.55 -14.65 -3.12
C GLY A 128 1.76 -15.49 -3.51
N THR A 129 1.63 -16.81 -3.53
CA THR A 129 2.72 -17.73 -3.89
C THR A 129 3.07 -17.68 -5.37
N THR A 130 2.24 -17.05 -6.17
CA THR A 130 2.50 -16.77 -7.58
C THR A 130 2.81 -15.29 -7.74
N GLY A 131 3.97 -14.95 -8.29
CA GLY A 131 4.25 -13.58 -8.75
C GLY A 131 3.14 -13.09 -9.69
N LEU A 132 3.13 -11.80 -10.01
CA LEU A 132 2.18 -11.25 -10.97
C LEU A 132 2.25 -12.08 -12.26
N TYR A 133 1.11 -12.66 -12.66
CA TYR A 133 1.00 -13.24 -14.00
C TYR A 133 1.11 -12.11 -15.03
N ASP A 134 1.68 -12.40 -16.20
CA ASP A 134 1.59 -11.51 -17.35
C ASP A 134 0.08 -11.27 -17.64
N GLY A 135 -0.45 -10.11 -17.29
CA GLY A 135 -1.89 -9.80 -17.33
C GLY A 135 -2.49 -9.32 -15.99
N ASP A 136 -1.84 -9.54 -14.85
CA ASP A 136 -2.25 -8.97 -13.57
C ASP A 136 -1.80 -7.51 -13.40
N THR A 137 -0.81 -7.06 -14.16
CA THR A 137 -0.35 -5.67 -14.17
C THR A 137 -1.27 -4.81 -15.03
N TYR A 138 -1.78 -3.72 -14.48
CA TYR A 138 -2.59 -2.76 -15.21
C TYR A 138 -1.74 -1.98 -16.22
N VAL A 139 -2.36 -1.51 -17.30
CA VAL A 139 -1.67 -0.71 -18.34
C VAL A 139 -0.89 0.43 -17.69
N GLY A 140 0.35 0.62 -18.11
CA GLY A 140 1.29 1.58 -17.51
C GLY A 140 2.22 0.96 -16.44
N GLY A 141 1.99 -0.28 -16.01
CA GLY A 141 2.95 -1.05 -15.20
C GLY A 141 2.98 -0.74 -13.70
N GLN A 142 2.40 0.38 -13.25
CA GLN A 142 2.59 0.89 -11.88
C GLN A 142 1.63 0.29 -10.84
N VAL A 143 0.47 -0.23 -11.27
CA VAL A 143 -0.57 -0.81 -10.42
C VAL A 143 -0.95 -2.18 -10.95
N ALA A 144 -1.22 -3.13 -10.05
CA ALA A 144 -1.76 -4.44 -10.42
C ALA A 144 -3.31 -4.41 -10.39
N ARG A 145 -3.93 -5.16 -11.30
CA ARG A 145 -5.38 -5.37 -11.33
C ARG A 145 -5.88 -6.11 -10.09
N ARG A 146 -5.10 -7.10 -9.66
CA ARG A 146 -5.46 -8.02 -8.58
C ARG A 146 -4.59 -7.76 -7.36
N GLY A 147 -5.21 -7.80 -6.18
CA GLY A 147 -4.52 -7.66 -4.91
C GLY A 147 -4.98 -8.70 -3.89
N SER A 148 -4.09 -9.03 -2.95
CA SER A 148 -4.39 -9.98 -1.89
C SER A 148 -5.30 -9.35 -0.85
N GLN A 149 -6.42 -9.98 -0.54
CA GLN A 149 -7.43 -9.52 0.41
C GLN A 149 -7.56 -10.48 1.62
N GLY A 150 -6.46 -11.09 2.02
CA GLY A 150 -6.39 -11.99 3.17
C GLY A 150 -7.46 -13.10 3.11
N LEU A 151 -8.40 -13.11 4.05
CA LEU A 151 -9.51 -14.08 4.11
C LEU A 151 -10.26 -14.22 2.77
N LEU A 152 -10.47 -13.11 2.06
CA LEU A 152 -11.25 -13.07 0.82
C LEU A 152 -10.42 -13.44 -0.44
N GLY A 153 -9.14 -13.81 -0.30
CA GLY A 153 -8.28 -14.22 -1.40
C GLY A 153 -7.71 -13.09 -2.23
N THR A 154 -7.29 -13.40 -3.44
CA THR A 154 -6.79 -12.42 -4.41
C THR A 154 -7.90 -12.11 -5.40
N ARG A 155 -8.30 -10.84 -5.50
CA ARG A 155 -9.43 -10.41 -6.35
C ARG A 155 -9.04 -9.24 -7.25
N ASP A 156 -9.71 -9.13 -8.38
CA ASP A 156 -9.66 -7.95 -9.22
C ASP A 156 -10.20 -6.72 -8.45
N PHE A 157 -9.60 -5.54 -8.68
CA PHE A 157 -10.05 -4.32 -8.01
C PHE A 157 -11.51 -3.99 -8.35
N MET A 158 -12.01 -4.34 -9.55
CA MET A 158 -13.39 -4.14 -9.98
C MET A 158 -14.41 -5.01 -9.23
N GLU A 159 -13.96 -6.10 -8.57
CA GLU A 159 -14.78 -7.06 -7.81
C GLU A 159 -14.67 -6.90 -6.30
N THR A 160 -13.94 -5.91 -5.86
CA THR A 160 -13.65 -5.66 -4.45
C THR A 160 -14.62 -4.62 -3.88
N PRO A 161 -15.43 -4.91 -2.84
CA PRO A 161 -16.41 -3.97 -2.27
C PRO A 161 -15.79 -2.96 -1.30
N PHE A 162 -14.52 -2.59 -1.48
CA PHE A 162 -13.82 -1.56 -0.71
C PHE A 162 -12.69 -0.92 -1.52
N SER A 163 -12.17 0.21 -1.04
CA SER A 163 -11.07 0.91 -1.70
C SER A 163 -9.74 0.24 -1.40
N MET A 164 -8.99 -0.13 -2.44
CA MET A 164 -7.62 -0.60 -2.35
C MET A 164 -6.79 -0.20 -3.57
N THR A 165 -5.48 -0.17 -3.42
CA THR A 165 -4.51 0.03 -4.50
C THR A 165 -3.35 -0.95 -4.32
N THR A 166 -2.95 -1.64 -5.38
CA THR A 166 -1.84 -2.59 -5.37
C THR A 166 -0.69 -2.05 -6.24
N TYR A 167 0.36 -1.56 -5.62
CA TYR A 167 1.57 -1.06 -6.31
C TYR A 167 2.47 -2.22 -6.70
N THR A 168 3.01 -2.19 -7.91
CA THR A 168 3.86 -3.25 -8.46
C THR A 168 5.35 -3.04 -8.14
N GLN A 169 6.18 -4.06 -8.40
CA GLN A 169 7.63 -3.91 -8.35
C GLN A 169 8.16 -2.85 -9.33
N ASP A 170 7.46 -2.61 -10.47
CA ASP A 170 7.85 -1.57 -11.41
C ASP A 170 7.61 -0.17 -10.84
N ALA A 171 6.53 0.03 -10.07
CA ALA A 171 6.35 1.26 -9.31
C ALA A 171 7.49 1.46 -8.31
N VAL A 172 7.90 0.41 -7.58
CA VAL A 172 9.05 0.46 -6.65
C VAL A 172 10.34 0.86 -7.38
N LYS A 173 10.67 0.18 -8.49
CA LYS A 173 11.89 0.41 -9.28
C LYS A 173 11.90 1.81 -9.92
N ASN A 174 10.77 2.22 -10.54
CA ASN A 174 10.71 3.47 -11.30
C ASN A 174 10.69 4.71 -10.42
N GLN A 175 10.10 4.61 -9.21
CA GLN A 175 10.18 5.65 -8.20
C GLN A 175 11.52 5.63 -7.43
N GLN A 176 12.38 4.62 -7.65
CA GLN A 176 13.59 4.36 -6.86
C GLN A 176 13.29 4.30 -5.35
N ALA A 177 12.13 3.71 -5.00
CA ALA A 177 11.70 3.59 -3.62
C ALA A 177 12.61 2.62 -2.84
N ARG A 178 13.28 3.13 -1.83
CA ARG A 178 14.20 2.36 -0.96
C ARG A 178 13.46 1.76 0.21
N THR A 179 12.44 2.47 0.68
CA THR A 179 11.62 2.08 1.83
C THR A 179 10.13 2.12 1.48
N LEU A 180 9.31 1.53 2.35
CA LEU A 180 7.86 1.60 2.21
C LEU A 180 7.36 3.05 2.17
N GLY A 181 7.95 3.94 2.97
CA GLY A 181 7.61 5.36 3.00
C GLY A 181 7.78 6.07 1.66
N ASP A 182 8.83 5.72 0.90
CA ASP A 182 9.08 6.30 -0.42
C ASP A 182 7.99 5.91 -1.43
N LEU A 183 7.57 4.62 -1.42
CA LEU A 183 6.55 4.09 -2.34
C LEU A 183 5.17 4.70 -2.10
N ILE A 184 4.74 4.71 -0.82
CA ILE A 184 3.39 5.15 -0.46
C ILE A 184 3.17 6.66 -0.61
N ALA A 185 4.25 7.44 -0.80
CA ALA A 185 4.16 8.86 -1.11
C ALA A 185 3.36 9.14 -2.40
N SER A 186 3.04 8.13 -3.20
CA SER A 186 2.19 8.24 -4.40
C SER A 186 0.69 8.06 -4.10
N ASP A 187 0.29 7.61 -2.91
CA ASP A 187 -1.12 7.47 -2.53
C ASP A 187 -1.62 8.69 -1.76
N PRO A 188 -2.67 9.39 -2.21
CA PRO A 188 -3.18 10.59 -1.52
C PRO A 188 -3.79 10.30 -0.15
N SER A 189 -4.20 9.04 0.11
CA SER A 189 -4.84 8.62 1.36
C SER A 189 -3.82 8.23 2.43
N VAL A 190 -2.54 8.07 2.03
CA VAL A 190 -1.46 7.62 2.91
C VAL A 190 -0.43 8.72 3.07
N ARG A 191 0.11 8.85 4.26
CA ARG A 191 1.10 9.88 4.56
C ARG A 191 2.11 9.41 5.58
N ALA A 192 3.39 9.64 5.33
CA ALA A 192 4.43 9.45 6.33
C ALA A 192 4.33 10.55 7.41
N THR A 193 4.50 10.17 8.66
CA THR A 193 4.41 11.08 9.83
C THR A 193 5.72 11.20 10.60
N ASN A 194 6.72 10.41 10.23
CA ASN A 194 8.07 10.50 10.78
C ASN A 194 9.06 11.01 9.73
N PRO A 195 10.18 11.61 10.15
CA PRO A 195 11.20 12.09 9.23
C PRO A 195 11.78 10.95 8.39
N ALA A 196 11.96 11.18 7.10
CA ALA A 196 12.83 10.36 6.27
C ALA A 196 14.27 10.42 6.85
N GLY A 197 14.96 9.29 6.93
CA GLY A 197 16.24 9.21 7.65
C GLY A 197 16.11 9.27 9.17
N GLY A 198 14.90 9.21 9.70
CA GLY A 198 14.64 9.07 11.12
C GLY A 198 14.86 7.64 11.61
N ARG A 199 14.60 7.42 12.88
CA ARG A 199 14.78 6.14 13.56
C ARG A 199 13.81 5.06 13.08
N TYR A 200 12.60 5.43 12.66
CA TYR A 200 11.54 4.52 12.22
C TYR A 200 10.55 5.24 11.29
N GLU A 201 9.84 4.46 10.52
CA GLU A 201 8.72 4.93 9.71
C GLU A 201 7.40 4.76 10.45
N GLN A 202 6.50 5.68 10.25
CA GLN A 202 5.12 5.63 10.71
C GLN A 202 4.24 6.36 9.69
N PHE A 203 3.04 5.85 9.51
CA PHE A 203 2.12 6.33 8.49
C PHE A 203 0.77 6.72 9.07
N THR A 204 -0.02 7.40 8.29
CA THR A 204 -1.46 7.54 8.50
C THR A 204 -2.19 7.13 7.23
N ILE A 205 -3.31 6.40 7.39
CA ILE A 205 -4.26 6.13 6.31
C ILE A 205 -5.59 6.75 6.71
N ARG A 206 -6.18 7.56 5.83
CA ARG A 206 -7.43 8.32 6.13
C ARG A 206 -7.36 9.09 7.46
N GLY A 207 -6.14 9.53 7.82
CA GLY A 207 -5.84 10.27 9.03
C GLY A 207 -5.67 9.45 10.31
N PHE A 208 -5.79 8.14 10.31
CA PHE A 208 -5.51 7.25 11.44
C PHE A 208 -4.13 6.63 11.33
N SER A 209 -3.47 6.43 12.47
CA SER A 209 -2.11 5.88 12.52
C SER A 209 -2.02 4.45 12.03
N LEU A 210 -0.92 4.15 11.36
CA LEU A 210 -0.46 2.83 11.01
C LEU A 210 1.05 2.75 11.29
N PHE A 211 1.45 1.78 12.09
CA PHE A 211 2.86 1.52 12.41
C PHE A 211 3.43 0.42 11.51
N ASN A 212 4.74 0.36 11.33
CA ASN A 212 5.34 -0.72 10.54
C ASN A 212 5.01 -2.12 11.09
N SER A 213 4.83 -2.26 12.40
CA SER A 213 4.35 -3.51 13.01
C SER A 213 2.95 -3.94 12.54
N ASP A 214 2.14 -3.00 12.02
CA ASP A 214 0.81 -3.26 11.47
C ASP A 214 0.85 -3.60 9.97
N VAL A 215 2.04 -3.60 9.36
CA VAL A 215 2.25 -4.05 7.97
C VAL A 215 2.38 -5.57 7.97
N SER A 216 1.59 -6.23 7.13
CA SER A 216 1.68 -7.68 6.96
C SER A 216 2.66 -8.06 5.85
N TYR A 217 3.23 -9.24 5.96
CA TYR A 217 4.06 -9.86 4.94
C TYR A 217 3.34 -11.12 4.45
N ASN A 218 2.87 -11.05 3.22
CA ASN A 218 2.06 -12.13 2.63
C ASN A 218 0.90 -12.57 3.55
N GLY A 219 0.20 -11.59 4.16
CA GLY A 219 -0.92 -11.79 5.06
C GLY A 219 -0.56 -12.08 6.53
N LEU A 220 0.72 -12.24 6.88
CA LEU A 220 1.18 -12.52 8.24
C LEU A 220 1.69 -11.24 8.93
N TYR A 221 1.11 -10.87 10.05
CA TYR A 221 1.56 -9.71 10.83
C TYR A 221 2.86 -9.96 11.58
N GLY A 222 3.64 -8.89 11.78
CA GLY A 222 4.83 -8.86 12.63
C GLY A 222 6.06 -9.56 12.07
N VAL A 223 6.01 -10.08 10.84
CA VAL A 223 7.16 -10.73 10.18
C VAL A 223 8.17 -9.69 9.66
N LEU A 224 7.69 -8.57 9.14
CA LEU A 224 8.55 -7.50 8.62
C LEU A 224 9.27 -6.74 9.73
N PRO A 225 10.42 -6.10 9.43
CA PRO A 225 11.12 -5.22 10.36
C PRO A 225 10.22 -4.16 10.96
N THR A 226 10.34 -3.93 12.28
CA THR A 226 9.47 -2.99 13.01
C THR A 226 9.73 -1.53 12.64
N TYR A 227 10.97 -1.17 12.26
CA TYR A 227 11.38 0.22 12.13
C TYR A 227 11.40 0.74 10.70
N THR A 228 11.97 0.00 9.76
CA THR A 228 12.03 0.38 8.34
C THR A 228 11.90 -0.86 7.48
N ILE A 229 11.10 -0.78 6.42
CA ILE A 229 10.83 -1.89 5.51
C ILE A 229 11.47 -1.56 4.16
N ASP A 230 12.49 -2.33 3.78
CA ASP A 230 13.17 -2.21 2.50
C ASP A 230 12.30 -2.79 1.37
N MET A 231 12.23 -2.09 0.22
CA MET A 231 11.29 -2.43 -0.86
C MET A 231 11.85 -3.35 -1.94
N GLU A 232 13.14 -3.59 -1.99
CA GLU A 232 13.75 -4.41 -3.04
C GLU A 232 13.27 -5.88 -3.01
N MET A 233 12.78 -6.36 -1.87
CA MET A 233 12.19 -7.71 -1.73
C MET A 233 10.72 -7.79 -2.19
N ALA A 234 10.05 -6.64 -2.40
CA ALA A 234 8.63 -6.60 -2.70
C ALA A 234 8.35 -6.84 -4.18
N ASP A 235 7.43 -7.77 -4.47
CA ASP A 235 6.80 -7.94 -5.77
C ASP A 235 5.67 -6.93 -5.96
N ARG A 236 4.86 -6.76 -4.92
CA ARG A 236 3.80 -5.76 -4.85
C ARG A 236 3.51 -5.35 -3.41
N VAL A 237 2.83 -4.22 -3.30
CA VAL A 237 2.37 -3.67 -2.02
C VAL A 237 0.88 -3.35 -2.14
N ASP A 238 0.07 -4.07 -1.38
CA ASP A 238 -1.37 -3.87 -1.30
C ASP A 238 -1.69 -2.84 -0.20
N ILE A 239 -2.40 -1.77 -0.54
CA ILE A 239 -2.86 -0.75 0.40
C ILE A 239 -4.38 -0.80 0.48
N PHE A 240 -4.88 -1.18 1.65
CA PHE A 240 -6.31 -1.18 1.98
C PHE A 240 -6.70 0.11 2.67
N LYS A 241 -7.87 0.66 2.34
CA LYS A 241 -8.40 1.89 2.91
C LYS A 241 -9.64 1.59 3.74
N GLY A 242 -9.56 1.83 5.04
CA GLY A 242 -10.57 1.46 6.03
C GLY A 242 -10.21 0.23 6.87
N PRO A 243 -11.02 -0.11 7.89
CA PRO A 243 -10.75 -1.23 8.79
C PRO A 243 -10.59 -2.57 8.07
N THR A 244 -9.53 -3.33 8.36
CA THR A 244 -9.20 -4.61 7.69
C THR A 244 -9.36 -5.83 8.58
N GLN A 245 -10.00 -5.69 9.74
CA GLN A 245 -9.99 -6.73 10.77
C GLN A 245 -10.72 -8.02 10.35
N LEU A 246 -11.79 -7.95 9.55
CA LEU A 246 -12.40 -9.15 8.97
C LEU A 246 -11.37 -9.89 8.11
N ILE A 247 -10.65 -9.17 7.27
CA ILE A 247 -9.76 -9.69 6.23
C ILE A 247 -8.51 -10.32 6.84
N ASN A 248 -7.76 -9.54 7.66
CA ASN A 248 -6.44 -9.90 8.15
C ASN A 248 -6.36 -10.14 9.68
N GLY A 249 -7.46 -9.92 10.42
CA GLY A 249 -7.45 -9.92 11.88
C GLY A 249 -6.98 -8.60 12.48
N ILE A 250 -6.87 -8.58 13.81
CA ILE A 250 -6.36 -7.41 14.53
C ILE A 250 -4.86 -7.24 14.26
N SER A 251 -4.47 -6.04 13.84
CA SER A 251 -3.06 -5.69 13.69
C SER A 251 -2.41 -5.45 15.07
N PRO A 252 -1.10 -5.63 15.21
CA PRO A 252 -0.40 -5.53 16.50
C PRO A 252 -0.63 -4.24 17.28
N ARG A 253 -0.82 -3.11 16.58
CA ARG A 253 -1.12 -1.80 17.18
C ARG A 253 -2.58 -1.34 16.97
N GLY A 254 -3.40 -2.15 16.28
CA GLY A 254 -4.83 -1.89 16.09
C GLY A 254 -5.14 -0.75 15.13
N SER A 255 -4.46 -0.67 13.99
CA SER A 255 -4.79 0.29 12.93
C SER A 255 -6.24 0.17 12.47
N VAL A 256 -6.93 1.31 12.31
CA VAL A 256 -8.34 1.36 11.89
C VAL A 256 -8.57 2.17 10.61
N GLY A 257 -7.56 2.90 10.15
CA GLY A 257 -7.63 3.71 8.93
C GLY A 257 -7.40 2.91 7.67
N GLY A 258 -6.72 1.76 7.79
CA GLY A 258 -6.34 0.90 6.69
C GLY A 258 -5.30 -0.14 7.10
N GLY A 259 -4.81 -0.89 6.13
CA GLY A 259 -3.74 -1.86 6.27
C GLY A 259 -2.83 -1.87 5.06
N ILE A 260 -1.62 -2.33 5.23
CA ILE A 260 -0.65 -2.52 4.16
C ILE A 260 -0.17 -3.97 4.21
N ASN A 261 -0.06 -4.59 3.02
CA ASN A 261 0.48 -5.93 2.87
C ASN A 261 1.61 -5.91 1.84
N VAL A 262 2.78 -6.39 2.22
CA VAL A 262 3.92 -6.58 1.30
C VAL A 262 3.92 -8.01 0.83
N VAL A 263 3.86 -8.21 -0.48
CA VAL A 263 3.96 -9.53 -1.12
C VAL A 263 5.37 -9.71 -1.65
N PRO A 264 6.08 -10.77 -1.24
CA PRO A 264 7.46 -11.00 -1.66
C PRO A 264 7.59 -11.46 -3.10
N LYS A 265 8.73 -11.16 -3.70
CA LYS A 265 9.11 -11.64 -5.04
C LYS A 265 9.23 -13.16 -5.08
N ARG A 266 8.82 -13.74 -6.21
CA ARG A 266 8.99 -15.16 -6.55
C ARG A 266 9.72 -15.34 -7.87
N ALA A 267 10.27 -16.52 -8.09
CA ALA A 267 10.83 -16.87 -9.38
C ALA A 267 9.72 -16.88 -10.45
N THR A 268 9.99 -16.26 -11.57
CA THR A 268 9.12 -16.29 -12.76
C THR A 268 9.58 -17.38 -13.73
N ASP A 269 8.77 -17.68 -14.74
CA ASP A 269 9.15 -18.70 -15.73
C ASP A 269 10.32 -18.24 -16.62
N LYS A 270 10.55 -16.93 -16.71
CA LYS A 270 11.77 -16.35 -17.28
C LYS A 270 12.84 -16.22 -16.20
N ASP A 271 14.06 -16.62 -16.52
CA ASP A 271 15.22 -16.39 -15.68
C ASP A 271 15.44 -14.90 -15.44
N ILE A 272 15.71 -14.54 -14.21
CA ILE A 272 16.00 -13.18 -13.82
C ILE A 272 17.41 -13.11 -13.27
N THR A 273 18.22 -12.22 -13.81
CA THR A 273 19.50 -11.81 -13.24
C THR A 273 19.60 -10.30 -13.44
N SER A 274 19.40 -9.55 -12.38
CA SER A 274 19.45 -8.10 -12.41
C SER A 274 20.45 -7.58 -11.38
N PHE A 275 21.28 -6.65 -11.81
CA PHE A 275 22.17 -5.90 -10.93
C PHE A 275 21.82 -4.41 -11.05
N THR A 276 21.64 -3.73 -9.91
CA THR A 276 21.38 -2.30 -9.86
C THR A 276 22.42 -1.60 -9.00
N GLY A 277 23.22 -0.72 -9.61
CA GLY A 277 24.05 0.24 -8.88
C GLY A 277 23.22 1.47 -8.52
N THR A 278 23.35 1.99 -7.31
CA THR A 278 22.60 3.15 -6.80
C THR A 278 23.52 4.19 -6.20
N TRP A 279 23.14 5.46 -6.37
CA TRP A 279 23.73 6.59 -5.68
C TRP A 279 22.62 7.56 -5.25
N ALA A 280 22.74 8.08 -4.04
CA ALA A 280 21.84 9.11 -3.51
C ALA A 280 22.67 10.20 -2.84
N SER A 281 22.15 11.46 -2.78
CA SER A 281 22.84 12.52 -2.06
C SER A 281 23.07 12.16 -0.58
N ASP A 282 24.19 12.53 0.02
CA ASP A 282 25.34 13.26 -0.46
C ASP A 282 26.38 12.31 -1.09
N SER A 283 26.66 11.18 -0.44
CA SER A 283 27.63 10.17 -0.87
C SER A 283 27.12 8.74 -0.71
N GLN A 284 25.82 8.56 -0.46
CA GLN A 284 25.24 7.23 -0.23
C GLN A 284 25.25 6.40 -1.51
N ALA A 285 26.12 5.41 -1.58
CA ALA A 285 26.29 4.55 -2.74
C ALA A 285 26.05 3.08 -2.37
N GLY A 286 25.62 2.28 -3.36
CA GLY A 286 25.39 0.87 -3.12
C GLY A 286 24.98 0.08 -4.34
N GLY A 287 24.58 -1.15 -4.09
CA GLY A 287 24.09 -2.05 -5.13
C GLY A 287 23.04 -3.01 -4.62
N ALA A 288 22.22 -3.46 -5.57
CA ALA A 288 21.21 -4.48 -5.35
C ALA A 288 21.36 -5.60 -6.40
N VAL A 289 21.08 -6.82 -5.99
CA VAL A 289 21.01 -7.99 -6.87
C VAL A 289 19.65 -8.64 -6.76
N ASP A 290 19.13 -9.13 -7.87
CA ASP A 290 17.85 -9.82 -7.96
C ASP A 290 18.02 -11.02 -8.92
N VAL A 291 17.99 -12.22 -8.37
CA VAL A 291 18.21 -13.47 -9.10
C VAL A 291 17.02 -14.38 -8.92
N GLY A 292 16.42 -14.82 -10.02
CA GLY A 292 15.29 -15.75 -10.02
C GLY A 292 15.54 -16.89 -10.99
N ARG A 293 15.28 -18.12 -10.55
CA ARG A 293 15.40 -19.34 -11.36
C ARG A 293 14.30 -20.31 -11.04
N ARG A 294 13.80 -20.98 -12.07
CA ARG A 294 12.93 -22.15 -11.90
C ARG A 294 13.61 -23.40 -12.43
N PHE A 295 13.31 -24.53 -11.84
CA PHE A 295 13.93 -25.81 -12.14
C PHE A 295 13.02 -26.98 -11.83
N GLY A 296 13.47 -28.18 -12.22
CA GLY A 296 12.71 -29.42 -12.12
C GLY A 296 11.75 -29.62 -13.29
N GLU A 297 11.05 -30.74 -13.29
CA GLU A 297 10.04 -31.06 -14.30
C GLU A 297 8.91 -30.00 -14.22
N ASP A 298 8.49 -29.44 -15.36
CA ASP A 298 7.48 -28.38 -15.47
C ASP A 298 7.82 -27.10 -14.68
N ASN A 299 9.11 -26.83 -14.44
CA ASN A 299 9.53 -25.64 -13.67
C ASN A 299 8.86 -25.53 -12.29
N LYS A 300 8.60 -26.66 -11.61
CA LYS A 300 7.83 -26.69 -10.36
C LYS A 300 8.53 -26.02 -9.19
N PHE A 301 9.87 -26.01 -9.15
CA PHE A 301 10.65 -25.41 -8.07
C PHE A 301 11.13 -24.02 -8.47
N GLY A 302 10.91 -23.03 -7.63
CA GLY A 302 11.38 -21.67 -7.79
C GLY A 302 12.36 -21.26 -6.69
N LEU A 303 13.38 -20.47 -7.07
CA LEU A 303 14.31 -19.81 -6.17
C LEU A 303 14.40 -18.34 -6.56
N ARG A 304 14.22 -17.43 -5.61
CA ARG A 304 14.43 -16.00 -5.79
C ARG A 304 15.32 -15.47 -4.70
N PHE A 305 16.38 -14.78 -5.07
CA PHE A 305 17.27 -14.10 -4.14
C PHE A 305 17.27 -12.60 -4.40
N ASN A 306 17.06 -11.78 -3.34
CA ASN A 306 17.20 -10.35 -3.37
C ASN A 306 18.23 -9.93 -2.32
N GLY A 307 19.24 -9.18 -2.73
CA GLY A 307 20.27 -8.66 -1.86
C GLY A 307 20.49 -7.17 -2.09
N VAL A 308 20.76 -6.41 -1.03
CA VAL A 308 21.09 -4.98 -1.08
C VAL A 308 22.20 -4.69 -0.11
N LYS A 309 23.15 -3.85 -0.55
CA LYS A 309 24.11 -3.18 0.35
C LYS A 309 24.27 -1.74 -0.11
N GLN A 310 24.09 -0.81 0.83
CA GLN A 310 24.22 0.63 0.58
C GLN A 310 24.81 1.31 1.81
N SER A 311 25.71 2.27 1.60
CA SER A 311 26.42 2.97 2.67
C SER A 311 26.76 4.39 2.25
N GLY A 312 26.86 5.30 3.21
CA GLY A 312 27.35 6.68 3.02
C GLY A 312 26.48 7.74 3.64
N ASP A 313 26.92 8.98 3.46
CA ASP A 313 26.28 10.17 3.99
C ASP A 313 25.01 10.50 3.20
N THR A 314 23.99 10.95 3.93
CA THR A 314 22.71 11.38 3.37
C THR A 314 22.73 12.88 3.08
N GLU A 315 21.60 13.42 2.63
CA GLU A 315 21.38 14.85 2.41
C GLU A 315 21.36 15.70 3.70
N TRP A 316 21.51 15.08 4.86
CA TRP A 316 21.56 15.75 6.16
C TRP A 316 22.98 15.81 6.73
N ASP A 317 23.39 16.97 7.23
CA ASP A 317 24.69 17.13 7.91
C ASP A 317 24.88 16.05 8.99
N HIS A 318 26.05 15.41 9.01
CA HIS A 318 26.45 14.38 10.00
C HIS A 318 25.59 13.11 10.03
N GLN A 319 24.69 12.92 9.07
CA GLN A 319 23.88 11.72 8.98
C GLN A 319 24.47 10.76 7.95
N SER A 320 24.73 9.53 8.38
CA SER A 320 25.04 8.43 7.47
C SER A 320 24.08 7.26 7.69
N VAL A 321 23.88 6.48 6.65
CA VAL A 321 23.06 5.27 6.69
C VAL A 321 23.80 4.13 6.02
N ASP A 322 24.03 3.07 6.79
CA ASP A 322 24.49 1.77 6.30
C ASP A 322 23.33 0.80 6.34
N ARG A 323 22.98 0.17 5.21
CA ARG A 323 21.92 -0.83 5.15
C ARG A 323 22.33 -2.05 4.38
N GLU A 324 21.92 -3.20 4.90
CA GLU A 324 22.07 -4.49 4.28
C GLU A 324 20.76 -5.27 4.34
N MET A 325 20.39 -5.91 3.25
CA MET A 325 19.24 -6.81 3.16
C MET A 325 19.63 -8.04 2.34
N ALA A 326 19.21 -9.21 2.81
CA ALA A 326 19.25 -10.46 2.05
C ALA A 326 17.96 -11.23 2.30
N VAL A 327 17.24 -11.55 1.23
CA VAL A 327 16.00 -12.33 1.28
C VAL A 327 16.08 -13.45 0.25
N LEU A 328 15.86 -14.69 0.71
CA LEU A 328 15.75 -15.89 -0.12
C LEU A 328 14.31 -16.37 -0.10
N GLY A 329 13.67 -16.39 -1.25
CA GLY A 329 12.37 -16.98 -1.49
C GLY A 329 12.50 -18.31 -2.20
N LEU A 330 11.82 -19.33 -1.72
CA LEU A 330 11.70 -20.64 -2.33
C LEU A 330 10.22 -20.93 -2.58
N ASP A 331 9.89 -21.52 -3.71
CA ASP A 331 8.51 -21.94 -3.98
C ASP A 331 8.45 -23.28 -4.72
N PHE A 332 7.36 -23.98 -4.49
CA PHE A 332 6.98 -25.19 -5.20
C PHE A 332 5.55 -25.04 -5.74
N ARG A 333 5.38 -25.30 -7.03
CA ARG A 333 4.09 -25.25 -7.74
C ARG A 333 3.76 -26.64 -8.27
N GLY A 334 3.03 -27.43 -7.47
CA GLY A 334 2.43 -28.70 -7.90
C GLY A 334 1.02 -28.50 -8.44
N GLU A 335 0.40 -29.56 -8.92
CA GLU A 335 -0.97 -29.52 -9.43
C GLU A 335 -2.00 -29.13 -8.35
N ARG A 336 -1.86 -29.67 -7.15
CA ARG A 336 -2.74 -29.44 -6.00
C ARG A 336 -2.06 -28.77 -4.83
N LEU A 337 -0.74 -28.85 -4.74
CA LEU A 337 0.03 -28.33 -3.62
C LEU A 337 0.91 -27.18 -4.09
N ARG A 338 0.77 -26.04 -3.44
CA ARG A 338 1.63 -24.86 -3.61
C ARG A 338 2.27 -24.55 -2.26
N LEU A 339 3.60 -24.43 -2.25
CA LEU A 339 4.37 -24.10 -1.05
C LEU A 339 5.23 -22.89 -1.34
N SER A 340 5.42 -22.04 -0.36
CA SER A 340 6.42 -20.97 -0.41
C SER A 340 7.07 -20.76 0.94
N THR A 341 8.36 -20.40 0.90
CA THR A 341 9.16 -20.13 2.10
C THR A 341 10.00 -18.89 1.82
N ASP A 342 10.06 -18.00 2.81
CA ASP A 342 10.98 -16.86 2.80
C ASP A 342 11.87 -16.91 4.02
N ILE A 343 13.16 -16.59 3.83
CA ILE A 343 14.12 -16.36 4.90
C ILE A 343 14.80 -15.04 4.59
N GLY A 344 14.75 -14.09 5.53
CA GLY A 344 15.30 -12.77 5.35
C GLY A 344 16.09 -12.27 6.55
N ARG A 345 17.09 -11.44 6.26
CA ARG A 345 17.83 -10.66 7.24
C ARG A 345 17.99 -9.24 6.74
N THR A 346 17.72 -8.29 7.61
CA THR A 346 17.98 -6.86 7.38
C THR A 346 18.81 -6.30 8.53
N GLU A 347 19.71 -5.39 8.18
CA GLU A 347 20.51 -4.64 9.15
C GLU A 347 20.58 -3.19 8.67
N ARG A 348 20.32 -2.25 9.58
CA ARG A 348 20.39 -0.82 9.29
C ARG A 348 21.03 -0.09 10.46
N ASP A 349 22.11 0.62 10.16
CA ASP A 349 22.77 1.54 11.07
C ASP A 349 22.56 2.96 10.57
N THR A 350 22.04 3.85 11.41
CA THR A 350 21.84 5.26 11.11
C THR A 350 22.54 6.10 12.16
N ASP A 351 23.53 6.88 11.74
CA ASP A 351 24.16 7.89 12.60
C ASP A 351 23.38 9.20 12.50
N ALA A 352 23.26 9.92 13.61
CA ALA A 352 22.53 11.19 13.72
C ALA A 352 21.11 11.15 13.12
N PRO A 353 20.26 10.13 13.45
CA PRO A 353 18.91 10.03 12.91
C PRO A 353 18.07 11.24 13.26
N GLN A 354 17.29 11.73 12.30
CA GLN A 354 16.34 12.81 12.52
C GLN A 354 15.27 12.39 13.54
N GLU A 355 15.02 13.27 14.52
CA GLU A 355 13.97 13.10 15.52
C GLU A 355 12.81 14.08 15.23
N ARG A 356 11.61 13.75 15.67
CA ARG A 356 10.49 14.70 15.63
C ARG A 356 10.71 15.83 16.61
N VAL A 357 10.28 17.03 16.24
CA VAL A 357 10.40 18.23 17.08
C VAL A 357 9.11 18.41 17.88
N GLN A 358 9.15 18.13 19.17
CA GLN A 358 8.07 18.46 20.10
C GLN A 358 8.05 19.97 20.36
N VAL A 359 6.86 20.54 20.58
CA VAL A 359 6.67 21.95 20.87
C VAL A 359 6.04 22.07 22.25
N ALA A 360 6.77 22.65 23.20
CA ALA A 360 6.25 22.86 24.56
C ALA A 360 4.93 23.67 24.54
N ALA A 361 4.07 23.44 25.53
CA ALA A 361 2.72 24.04 25.54
C ALA A 361 2.74 25.56 25.36
N ALA A 362 3.66 26.27 26.00
CA ALA A 362 3.77 27.73 25.92
C ALA A 362 4.59 28.24 24.73
N ALA A 363 5.28 27.35 23.97
CA ALA A 363 6.11 27.76 22.84
C ALA A 363 5.26 27.88 21.56
N PRO A 364 5.57 28.83 20.67
CA PRO A 364 4.98 28.88 19.35
C PRO A 364 5.55 27.75 18.47
N VAL A 365 4.89 27.45 17.35
CA VAL A 365 5.41 26.55 16.32
C VAL A 365 6.67 27.19 15.71
N PRO A 366 7.83 26.52 15.73
CA PRO A 366 9.06 27.07 15.15
C PRO A 366 8.98 27.11 13.63
N SER A 367 9.73 28.06 13.00
CA SER A 367 9.80 28.18 11.55
C SER A 367 10.62 27.03 10.93
N ALA A 368 10.03 26.26 10.03
CA ALA A 368 10.76 25.22 9.29
C ALA A 368 11.80 25.83 8.31
N ASN A 369 11.51 27.02 7.76
CA ASN A 369 12.38 27.67 6.77
C ASN A 369 13.78 28.00 7.30
N ASP A 370 13.90 28.17 8.61
CA ASP A 370 15.14 28.55 9.27
C ASP A 370 15.98 27.34 9.72
N VAL A 371 15.42 26.11 9.61
CA VAL A 371 16.15 24.88 9.94
C VAL A 371 16.99 24.45 8.73
N ARG A 372 18.27 24.81 8.73
CA ARG A 372 19.19 24.58 7.62
C ARG A 372 20.10 23.37 7.80
N ARG A 373 20.29 22.93 9.03
CA ARG A 373 21.21 21.87 9.41
C ARG A 373 20.51 20.75 10.14
N ASN A 374 21.16 19.60 10.22
CA ASN A 374 20.71 18.53 11.09
C ASN A 374 20.80 18.97 12.55
N TYR A 375 19.65 19.00 13.25
CA TYR A 375 19.60 19.30 14.69
C TYR A 375 19.83 18.07 15.56
N ALA A 376 19.97 16.88 14.96
CA ALA A 376 20.34 15.68 15.68
C ALA A 376 21.78 15.80 16.22
N GLN A 377 22.02 15.13 17.32
CA GLN A 377 23.36 15.09 17.89
C GLN A 377 24.23 14.06 17.15
N SER A 378 25.45 14.41 16.78
CA SER A 378 26.36 13.54 16.01
C SER A 378 26.68 12.21 16.70
N TRP A 379 26.54 12.14 18.01
CA TRP A 379 26.69 10.89 18.77
C TRP A 379 25.44 10.02 18.79
N SER A 380 24.29 10.53 18.33
CA SER A 380 23.06 9.73 18.32
C SER A 380 23.10 8.65 17.23
N LYS A 381 22.53 7.49 17.54
CA LYS A 381 22.58 6.30 16.69
C LYS A 381 21.29 5.51 16.78
N ALA A 382 20.92 4.88 15.65
CA ALA A 382 19.86 3.88 15.59
C ALA A 382 20.39 2.65 14.84
N ARG A 383 20.45 1.51 15.52
CA ARG A 383 20.85 0.22 14.94
C ARG A 383 19.69 -0.74 15.02
N THR A 384 19.35 -1.36 13.92
CA THR A 384 18.30 -2.36 13.85
C THR A 384 18.78 -3.59 13.10
N LYS A 385 18.51 -4.77 13.66
CA LYS A 385 18.81 -6.07 13.07
C LYS A 385 17.59 -6.96 13.20
N ASP A 386 17.07 -7.40 12.05
CA ASP A 386 15.91 -8.25 11.99
C ASP A 386 16.24 -9.52 11.20
N THR A 387 15.85 -10.67 11.72
CA THR A 387 15.90 -11.95 11.01
C THR A 387 14.50 -12.54 11.05
N PHE A 388 13.98 -12.92 9.89
CA PHE A 388 12.63 -13.42 9.77
C PHE A 388 12.52 -14.61 8.83
N GLY A 389 11.42 -15.34 8.96
CA GLY A 389 11.09 -16.42 8.03
C GLY A 389 9.61 -16.71 8.01
N THR A 390 9.14 -17.22 6.87
CA THR A 390 7.75 -17.66 6.66
C THR A 390 7.72 -18.99 5.92
N VAL A 391 6.67 -19.76 6.17
CA VAL A 391 6.27 -20.89 5.36
C VAL A 391 4.77 -20.75 5.09
N ASN A 392 4.37 -20.82 3.82
CA ASN A 392 2.99 -20.77 3.40
C ASN A 392 2.68 -21.99 2.53
N ALA A 393 1.45 -22.49 2.64
CA ALA A 393 0.98 -23.65 1.90
C ALA A 393 -0.47 -23.44 1.45
N GLU A 394 -0.77 -23.89 0.24
CA GLU A 394 -2.11 -24.04 -0.31
C GLU A 394 -2.27 -25.43 -0.86
N TYR A 395 -3.41 -26.06 -0.61
CA TYR A 395 -3.71 -27.40 -1.07
C TYR A 395 -5.14 -27.48 -1.58
N ASP A 396 -5.31 -27.77 -2.86
CA ASP A 396 -6.62 -28.00 -3.46
C ASP A 396 -7.09 -29.42 -3.12
N LEU A 397 -7.95 -29.51 -2.10
CA LEU A 397 -8.54 -30.76 -1.66
C LEU A 397 -9.47 -31.34 -2.74
N SER A 398 -10.20 -30.46 -3.41
CA SER A 398 -11.02 -30.71 -4.61
C SER A 398 -11.06 -29.42 -5.45
N ASP A 399 -11.75 -29.46 -6.59
CA ASP A 399 -11.93 -28.27 -7.45
C ASP A 399 -12.72 -27.15 -6.77
N SER A 400 -13.48 -27.49 -5.72
CA SER A 400 -14.31 -26.53 -4.97
C SER A 400 -13.80 -26.23 -3.56
N VAL A 401 -12.78 -26.94 -3.04
CA VAL A 401 -12.29 -26.79 -1.67
C VAL A 401 -10.78 -26.65 -1.65
N MET A 402 -10.31 -25.53 -1.14
CA MET A 402 -8.90 -25.25 -0.92
C MET A 402 -8.61 -25.09 0.57
N LEU A 403 -7.57 -25.76 1.05
CA LEU A 403 -6.97 -25.54 2.36
C LEU A 403 -5.78 -24.60 2.18
N TYR A 404 -5.60 -23.67 3.12
CA TYR A 404 -4.44 -22.80 3.11
C TYR A 404 -3.94 -22.50 4.52
N GLY A 405 -2.68 -22.14 4.61
CA GLY A 405 -2.12 -21.74 5.89
C GLY A 405 -0.73 -21.14 5.74
N GLY A 406 -0.31 -20.42 6.77
CA GLY A 406 1.00 -19.83 6.85
C GLY A 406 1.46 -19.70 8.29
N VAL A 407 2.77 -19.83 8.48
CA VAL A 407 3.44 -19.55 9.73
C VAL A 407 4.60 -18.60 9.50
N GLY A 408 4.87 -17.74 10.46
CA GLY A 408 5.97 -16.78 10.39
C GLY A 408 6.59 -16.53 11.75
N ALA A 409 7.86 -16.18 11.74
CA ALA A 409 8.59 -15.78 12.92
C ALA A 409 9.58 -14.65 12.58
N ARG A 410 9.84 -13.80 13.56
CA ARG A 410 10.89 -12.77 13.51
C ARG A 410 11.59 -12.67 14.85
N LYS A 411 12.91 -12.48 14.78
CA LYS A 411 13.74 -12.06 15.89
C LYS A 411 14.42 -10.74 15.55
N SER A 412 14.32 -9.77 16.43
CA SER A 412 14.89 -8.44 16.26
C SER A 412 15.77 -8.07 17.43
N ASN A 413 16.84 -7.33 17.13
CA ASN A 413 17.69 -6.69 18.13
C ASN A 413 17.88 -5.23 17.71
N HIS A 414 17.53 -4.31 18.60
CA HIS A 414 17.55 -2.89 18.33
C HIS A 414 18.32 -2.16 19.42
N GLU A 415 19.22 -1.26 19.00
CA GLU A 415 20.03 -0.42 19.88
C GLU A 415 19.88 1.04 19.47
N PHE A 416 19.57 1.89 20.43
CA PHE A 416 19.35 3.31 20.19
C PHE A 416 20.10 4.14 21.24
N LEU A 417 20.92 5.07 20.77
CA LEU A 417 21.36 6.20 21.56
C LEU A 417 20.75 7.46 20.94
N ARG A 418 19.68 7.94 21.53
CA ARG A 418 18.86 9.03 20.98
C ARG A 418 18.73 10.21 21.94
N HIS A 419 18.18 11.29 21.44
CA HIS A 419 17.75 12.42 22.26
C HIS A 419 16.33 12.86 21.88
N ALA A 420 15.57 13.36 22.83
CA ALA A 420 14.31 14.02 22.53
C ALA A 420 14.58 15.50 22.19
N VAL A 421 13.81 16.06 21.26
CA VAL A 421 13.85 17.48 20.89
C VAL A 421 12.54 18.10 21.31
N SER A 422 12.57 19.03 22.27
CA SER A 422 11.39 19.76 22.72
C SER A 422 11.69 21.25 22.73
N VAL A 423 11.21 21.97 21.71
CA VAL A 423 11.39 23.41 21.57
C VAL A 423 10.58 24.15 22.63
N THR A 424 11.24 25.06 23.33
CA THR A 424 10.68 25.76 24.49
C THR A 424 10.33 27.23 24.25
N ASN A 425 10.83 27.83 23.14
CA ASN A 425 10.59 29.23 22.80
C ASN A 425 10.69 29.50 21.30
N ALA A 426 10.39 30.73 20.90
CA ALA A 426 10.44 31.19 19.50
C ALA A 426 11.85 31.22 18.91
N ALA A 427 12.89 31.34 19.76
CA ALA A 427 14.28 31.32 19.29
C ALA A 427 14.76 29.91 18.90
N GLY A 428 13.95 28.87 19.09
CA GLY A 428 14.26 27.51 18.74
C GLY A 428 15.11 26.76 19.77
N ASP A 429 15.21 27.28 21.00
CA ASP A 429 15.96 26.59 22.06
C ASP A 429 15.25 25.32 22.49
N PHE A 430 16.01 24.24 22.65
CA PHE A 430 15.49 22.97 23.14
C PHE A 430 16.47 22.26 24.11
N THR A 431 15.92 21.39 24.92
CA THR A 431 16.68 20.53 25.81
C THR A 431 17.03 19.22 25.11
N VAL A 432 18.31 18.91 25.00
CA VAL A 432 18.81 17.58 24.62
C VAL A 432 18.66 16.65 25.82
N GLN A 433 17.83 15.62 25.69
CA GLN A 433 17.65 14.58 26.74
C GLN A 433 18.18 13.25 26.20
N PRO A 434 19.47 12.93 26.42
CA PRO A 434 20.03 11.70 25.89
C PRO A 434 19.37 10.48 26.57
N ARG A 435 19.06 9.48 25.75
CA ARG A 435 18.46 8.20 26.18
C ARG A 435 19.14 7.08 25.41
N ASP A 436 19.67 6.13 26.15
CA ASP A 436 20.12 4.86 25.62
C ASP A 436 19.03 3.81 25.87
N PHE A 437 18.66 3.01 24.88
CA PHE A 437 17.81 1.85 25.11
C PHE A 437 18.09 0.74 24.11
N THR A 438 17.96 -0.50 24.58
CA THR A 438 17.98 -1.70 23.79
C THR A 438 16.60 -2.32 23.81
N ARG A 439 16.21 -2.92 22.69
CA ARG A 439 14.95 -3.63 22.56
C ARG A 439 15.13 -4.89 21.75
N ASP A 440 14.82 -6.01 22.33
CA ASP A 440 14.70 -7.28 21.62
C ASP A 440 13.24 -7.62 21.43
N GLU A 441 12.87 -8.08 20.22
CA GLU A 441 11.51 -8.52 19.90
C GLU A 441 11.54 -9.94 19.35
N ASN A 442 10.63 -10.79 19.82
CA ASN A 442 10.33 -12.08 19.24
C ASN A 442 8.88 -12.13 18.81
N VAL A 443 8.65 -12.47 17.55
CA VAL A 443 7.31 -12.59 16.97
C VAL A 443 7.10 -14.00 16.44
N ARG A 444 5.90 -14.52 16.65
CA ARG A 444 5.40 -15.76 16.04
C ARG A 444 3.97 -15.51 15.57
N THR A 445 3.68 -15.90 14.36
CA THR A 445 2.36 -15.69 13.77
C THR A 445 1.96 -16.91 12.95
N ALA A 446 0.66 -17.18 12.90
CA ALA A 446 0.12 -18.28 12.12
C ALA A 446 -1.27 -17.93 11.61
N THR A 447 -1.62 -18.46 10.45
CA THR A 447 -2.97 -18.47 9.90
C THR A 447 -3.24 -19.83 9.26
N ALA A 448 -4.49 -20.28 9.32
CA ALA A 448 -4.95 -21.46 8.60
C ALA A 448 -6.43 -21.28 8.25
N GLY A 449 -6.84 -21.79 7.10
CA GLY A 449 -8.22 -21.65 6.66
C GLY A 449 -8.62 -22.61 5.57
N VAL A 450 -9.90 -22.54 5.27
CA VAL A 450 -10.58 -23.30 4.21
C VAL A 450 -11.35 -22.31 3.37
N ARG A 451 -11.28 -22.47 2.06
CA ARG A 451 -12.12 -21.78 1.10
C ARG A 451 -12.93 -22.79 0.32
N ASN A 452 -14.23 -22.54 0.17
CA ASN A 452 -15.13 -23.41 -0.53
C ASN A 452 -16.02 -22.64 -1.50
N TRP A 453 -16.09 -23.10 -2.74
CA TRP A 453 -16.91 -22.55 -3.81
C TRP A 453 -18.02 -23.53 -4.17
N PHE A 454 -19.26 -23.06 -4.18
CA PHE A 454 -20.41 -23.89 -4.56
C PHE A 454 -21.58 -23.02 -5.00
N HIS A 455 -22.67 -23.64 -5.50
CA HIS A 455 -23.88 -22.95 -5.90
C HIS A 455 -25.10 -23.49 -5.14
N THR A 456 -26.03 -22.59 -4.80
CA THR A 456 -27.37 -22.94 -4.36
C THR A 456 -28.39 -22.38 -5.33
N GLY A 457 -28.82 -23.22 -6.28
CA GLY A 457 -29.61 -22.74 -7.43
C GLY A 457 -28.83 -21.73 -8.26
N PRO A 458 -29.36 -20.50 -8.50
CA PRO A 458 -28.69 -19.48 -9.29
C PRO A 458 -27.67 -18.63 -8.48
N VAL A 459 -27.47 -18.93 -7.21
CA VAL A 459 -26.60 -18.14 -6.34
C VAL A 459 -25.25 -18.84 -6.20
N SER A 460 -24.16 -18.16 -6.56
CA SER A 460 -22.80 -18.61 -6.26
C SER A 460 -22.43 -18.27 -4.81
N HIS A 461 -21.62 -19.12 -4.19
CA HIS A 461 -21.11 -18.93 -2.84
C HIS A 461 -19.59 -19.10 -2.84
N GLU A 462 -18.90 -18.17 -2.18
CA GLU A 462 -17.51 -18.34 -1.75
C GLU A 462 -17.46 -18.23 -0.23
N VAL A 463 -17.42 -19.37 0.44
CA VAL A 463 -17.36 -19.45 1.90
C VAL A 463 -15.93 -19.58 2.35
N ASN A 464 -15.49 -18.69 3.24
CA ASN A 464 -14.14 -18.67 3.79
C ASN A 464 -14.20 -18.79 5.32
N LEU A 465 -13.48 -19.74 5.87
CA LEU A 465 -13.26 -19.91 7.31
C LEU A 465 -11.76 -19.85 7.58
N ALA A 466 -11.33 -19.00 8.51
CA ALA A 466 -9.93 -18.90 8.88
C ALA A 466 -9.73 -18.70 10.39
N ALA A 467 -8.68 -19.30 10.92
CA ALA A 467 -8.15 -19.04 12.25
C ALA A 467 -6.81 -18.34 12.15
N SER A 468 -6.51 -17.44 13.08
CA SER A 468 -5.24 -16.70 13.15
C SER A 468 -4.74 -16.64 14.59
N TYR A 469 -3.41 -16.64 14.72
CA TYR A 469 -2.71 -16.49 15.97
C TYR A 469 -1.52 -15.54 15.78
N PHE A 470 -1.31 -14.64 16.74
CA PHE A 470 -0.18 -13.73 16.81
C PHE A 470 0.36 -13.69 18.23
N TYR A 471 1.68 -13.81 18.37
CA TYR A 471 2.42 -13.66 19.60
C TYR A 471 3.59 -12.71 19.39
N MET A 472 3.77 -11.77 20.30
CA MET A 472 4.93 -10.89 20.35
C MET A 472 5.33 -10.67 21.79
N ASP A 473 6.58 -10.90 22.11
CA ASP A 473 7.22 -10.38 23.32
C ASP A 473 8.30 -9.38 22.95
N PHE A 474 8.46 -8.38 23.76
CA PHE A 474 9.62 -7.52 23.66
C PHE A 474 10.21 -7.21 25.04
N THR A 475 11.53 -7.09 25.06
CA THR A 475 12.29 -6.65 26.22
C THR A 475 12.71 -5.20 26.02
N ASN A 476 12.89 -4.47 27.10
CA ASN A 476 13.38 -3.10 27.05
C ASN A 476 14.37 -2.88 28.19
N GLY A 477 15.50 -2.29 27.87
CA GLY A 477 16.53 -1.89 28.83
C GLY A 477 17.12 -0.54 28.40
N GLY A 478 17.73 0.18 29.32
CA GLY A 478 18.37 1.42 28.94
C GLY A 478 18.66 2.38 30.09
N ALA A 479 19.17 3.55 29.75
CA ALA A 479 19.55 4.60 30.67
C ALA A 479 19.11 5.98 30.15
N ARG A 480 18.93 6.91 31.10
CA ARG A 480 18.78 8.34 30.82
C ARG A 480 20.01 9.07 31.36
N TYR A 481 20.44 10.09 30.62
CA TYR A 481 21.60 10.86 30.95
C TYR A 481 21.23 12.30 31.30
N ALA A 482 22.22 13.05 31.78
CA ALA A 482 22.05 14.46 32.10
C ALA A 482 21.61 15.25 30.87
N ASN A 483 20.71 16.18 31.09
CA ASN A 483 20.21 17.07 30.04
C ASN A 483 21.31 18.08 29.64
N ALA A 484 21.29 18.44 28.35
CA ALA A 484 22.08 19.54 27.80
C ALA A 484 21.16 20.47 27.01
N SER A 485 21.67 21.58 26.49
CA SER A 485 20.91 22.53 25.69
C SER A 485 21.44 22.62 24.28
N SER A 486 20.53 22.79 23.33
CA SER A 486 20.86 23.07 21.92
C SER A 486 19.82 24.02 21.33
N ASN A 487 19.95 24.33 20.06
CA ASN A 487 19.05 25.23 19.34
C ASN A 487 18.70 24.65 17.96
N LEU A 488 17.43 24.74 17.56
CA LEU A 488 16.93 24.17 16.31
C LEU A 488 17.55 24.81 15.05
N TYR A 489 17.84 26.11 15.12
CA TYR A 489 18.36 26.89 13.99
C TYR A 489 19.90 26.91 13.95
N ASN A 490 20.54 26.83 15.11
CA ASN A 490 21.99 26.79 15.29
C ASN A 490 22.35 25.61 16.20
N PRO A 491 22.31 24.38 15.72
CA PRO A 491 22.52 23.20 16.55
C PRO A 491 23.88 23.19 17.21
N VAL A 492 23.90 23.04 18.53
CA VAL A 492 25.11 22.88 19.34
C VAL A 492 25.30 21.39 19.61
N GLN A 493 26.45 20.88 19.17
CA GLN A 493 26.83 19.49 19.45
C GLN A 493 27.31 19.37 20.89
N THR A 494 26.68 18.45 21.63
CA THR A 494 27.04 18.18 23.02
C THR A 494 28.03 17.03 23.10
N PRO A 495 28.83 16.90 24.17
CA PRO A 495 29.70 15.75 24.38
C PRO A 495 28.89 14.44 24.38
N THR A 496 29.48 13.38 23.83
CA THR A 496 28.90 12.04 23.89
C THR A 496 28.56 11.68 25.33
N PRO A 497 27.34 11.27 25.65
CA PRO A 497 26.96 10.88 26.98
C PRO A 497 27.87 9.75 27.49
N SER A 498 28.47 9.89 28.68
CA SER A 498 29.21 8.81 29.29
C SER A 498 28.24 7.70 29.68
N VAL A 499 28.47 6.50 29.14
CA VAL A 499 27.57 5.36 29.35
C VAL A 499 27.53 5.02 30.85
N ALA A 500 26.41 5.38 31.48
CA ALA A 500 26.08 4.84 32.80
C ALA A 500 25.81 3.33 32.66
N THR A 501 25.86 2.59 33.77
CA THR A 501 25.56 1.16 33.78
C THR A 501 24.17 0.95 33.14
N ARG A 502 24.14 0.33 31.95
CA ARG A 502 22.86 -0.06 31.28
C ARG A 502 22.10 -0.98 32.23
N GLN A 503 20.81 -0.73 32.37
CA GLN A 503 19.94 -1.73 32.96
C GLN A 503 19.74 -2.87 31.96
N ASP A 504 19.85 -4.12 32.44
CA ASP A 504 19.59 -5.29 31.62
C ASP A 504 18.18 -5.22 31.03
N ALA A 505 18.07 -5.61 29.77
CA ALA A 505 16.78 -5.73 29.09
C ALA A 505 15.94 -6.79 29.81
N LYS A 506 14.72 -6.40 30.22
CA LYS A 506 13.75 -7.29 30.86
C LYS A 506 12.49 -7.32 30.02
N VAL A 507 11.73 -8.40 30.11
CA VAL A 507 10.41 -8.47 29.48
C VAL A 507 9.59 -7.27 29.89
N TYR A 508 9.04 -6.58 28.89
CA TYR A 508 8.26 -5.37 29.05
C TYR A 508 6.80 -5.59 28.70
N THR A 509 6.51 -6.27 27.59
CA THR A 509 5.15 -6.57 27.16
C THR A 509 5.11 -7.90 26.43
N GLU A 510 4.05 -8.67 26.65
CA GLU A 510 3.67 -9.81 25.84
C GLU A 510 2.27 -9.56 25.23
N ASN A 511 2.16 -9.71 23.93
CA ASN A 511 0.90 -9.61 23.19
C ASN A 511 0.53 -10.96 22.61
N LYS A 512 -0.70 -11.40 22.83
CA LYS A 512 -1.25 -12.66 22.31
C LYS A 512 -2.62 -12.38 21.71
N PHE A 513 -2.73 -12.49 20.40
CA PHE A 513 -4.00 -12.28 19.69
C PHE A 513 -4.40 -13.57 19.01
N SER A 514 -5.67 -13.91 19.10
CA SER A 514 -6.26 -15.05 18.41
C SER A 514 -7.60 -14.66 17.81
N GLY A 515 -8.00 -15.31 16.72
CA GLY A 515 -9.29 -15.04 16.12
C GLY A 515 -9.72 -16.09 15.14
N VAL A 516 -11.04 -16.15 14.93
CA VAL A 516 -11.69 -17.01 13.93
C VAL A 516 -12.62 -16.12 13.11
N ALA A 517 -12.49 -16.18 11.80
CA ALA A 517 -13.31 -15.43 10.85
C ALA A 517 -14.10 -16.39 9.95
N LEU A 518 -15.35 -16.02 9.70
CA LEU A 518 -16.20 -16.66 8.71
C LEU A 518 -16.74 -15.57 7.77
N SER A 519 -16.69 -15.82 6.48
CA SER A 519 -17.33 -14.97 5.48
C SER A 519 -17.97 -15.80 4.38
N ASP A 520 -19.03 -15.26 3.77
CA ASP A 520 -19.62 -15.76 2.53
C ASP A 520 -19.76 -14.60 1.54
N THR A 521 -19.29 -14.80 0.32
CA THR A 521 -19.57 -13.91 -0.79
C THR A 521 -20.57 -14.58 -1.70
N LEU A 522 -21.78 -14.02 -1.72
CA LEU A 522 -22.90 -14.48 -2.54
C LEU A 522 -22.92 -13.72 -3.86
N GLY A 523 -22.91 -14.45 -4.98
CA GLY A 523 -23.04 -13.88 -6.31
C GLY A 523 -24.46 -14.13 -6.86
N PHE A 524 -25.07 -13.07 -7.38
CA PHE A 524 -26.40 -13.06 -7.99
C PHE A 524 -26.31 -12.54 -9.42
N PHE A 525 -27.21 -13.01 -10.29
CA PHE A 525 -27.32 -12.58 -11.69
C PHE A 525 -25.98 -12.77 -12.44
N ASP A 526 -25.42 -13.98 -12.39
CA ASP A 526 -24.12 -14.34 -12.97
C ASP A 526 -23.00 -13.41 -12.44
N ASP A 527 -22.93 -13.27 -11.10
CA ASP A 527 -21.97 -12.46 -10.34
C ASP A 527 -21.97 -10.94 -10.70
N ARG A 528 -23.06 -10.44 -11.27
CA ARG A 528 -23.24 -8.99 -11.45
C ARG A 528 -23.49 -8.25 -10.13
N LEU A 529 -24.06 -8.94 -9.15
CA LEU A 529 -24.27 -8.42 -7.80
C LEU A 529 -23.59 -9.34 -6.81
N LEU A 530 -22.57 -8.84 -6.12
CA LEU A 530 -21.82 -9.56 -5.10
C LEU A 530 -22.16 -9.00 -3.72
N LEU A 531 -22.61 -9.87 -2.81
CA LEU A 531 -22.88 -9.55 -1.42
C LEU A 531 -21.91 -10.32 -0.53
N THR A 532 -20.92 -9.66 0.04
CA THR A 532 -19.99 -10.24 1.01
C THR A 532 -20.47 -9.95 2.43
N LEU A 533 -20.69 -10.98 3.23
CA LEU A 533 -21.03 -10.90 4.64
C LEU A 533 -20.00 -11.68 5.44
N GLY A 534 -19.61 -11.15 6.59
CA GLY A 534 -18.67 -11.85 7.44
C GLY A 534 -18.65 -11.35 8.87
N ALA A 535 -18.11 -12.17 9.74
CA ALA A 535 -17.85 -11.81 11.13
C ALA A 535 -16.53 -12.44 11.60
N ARG A 536 -15.86 -11.77 12.51
CA ARG A 536 -14.65 -12.27 13.14
C ARG A 536 -14.75 -12.20 14.65
N TRP A 537 -14.60 -13.32 15.33
CA TRP A 537 -14.33 -13.39 16.74
C TRP A 537 -12.84 -13.19 16.98
N GLN A 538 -12.47 -12.35 17.95
CA GLN A 538 -11.08 -12.05 18.28
C GLN A 538 -10.92 -11.93 19.77
N ARG A 539 -9.80 -12.46 20.30
CA ARG A 539 -9.36 -12.33 21.70
C ARG A 539 -8.00 -11.64 21.72
N VAL A 540 -7.86 -10.67 22.60
CA VAL A 540 -6.66 -9.83 22.80
C VAL A 540 -6.21 -10.02 24.23
N ILE A 541 -4.99 -10.54 24.40
CA ILE A 541 -4.34 -10.65 25.71
C ILE A 541 -3.07 -9.81 25.64
N VAL A 542 -2.91 -8.90 26.62
CA VAL A 542 -1.69 -8.09 26.79
C VAL A 542 -1.25 -8.15 28.23
N ASP A 543 -0.05 -8.70 28.42
CA ASP A 543 0.61 -8.80 29.70
C ASP A 543 1.72 -7.76 29.78
N ASP A 544 1.60 -6.77 30.65
CA ASP A 544 2.64 -5.77 30.91
C ASP A 544 3.52 -6.15 32.09
N TRP A 545 4.78 -5.79 32.00
CA TRP A 545 5.80 -6.12 32.99
C TRP A 545 6.53 -4.84 33.42
N SER A 546 6.81 -4.72 34.70
CA SER A 546 7.64 -3.66 35.25
C SER A 546 8.84 -4.26 35.98
N ASN A 547 10.05 -3.89 35.55
CA ASN A 547 11.29 -4.44 36.11
C ASN A 547 11.38 -5.97 36.15
N GLY A 548 10.76 -6.65 35.16
CA GLY A 548 10.71 -8.11 35.08
C GLY A 548 9.67 -8.76 36.01
N ILE A 549 8.79 -7.99 36.62
CA ILE A 549 7.67 -8.47 37.42
C ILE A 549 6.40 -8.22 36.61
N LYS A 550 5.59 -9.28 36.43
CA LYS A 550 4.29 -9.17 35.72
C LYS A 550 3.37 -8.23 36.49
N GLY A 551 2.77 -7.30 35.78
CA GLY A 551 1.79 -6.36 36.33
C GLY A 551 0.59 -7.09 36.94
N LYS A 552 -0.08 -6.45 37.90
CA LYS A 552 -1.28 -7.00 38.53
C LYS A 552 -2.48 -7.03 37.60
N THR A 553 -2.56 -6.07 36.70
CA THR A 553 -3.71 -5.88 35.80
C THR A 553 -3.28 -6.30 34.39
N ASN A 554 -3.85 -7.42 33.94
CA ASN A 554 -3.61 -7.95 32.59
C ASN A 554 -4.84 -7.66 31.74
N TYR A 555 -4.61 -7.26 30.50
CA TYR A 555 -5.68 -7.09 29.53
C TYR A 555 -6.02 -8.44 28.90
N ASP A 556 -7.26 -8.91 29.03
CA ASP A 556 -7.75 -10.14 28.39
C ASP A 556 -9.23 -9.95 28.02
N GLU A 557 -9.47 -9.58 26.77
CA GLU A 557 -10.78 -9.21 26.28
C GLU A 557 -11.07 -9.83 24.92
N GLU A 558 -12.33 -10.10 24.64
CA GLU A 558 -12.78 -10.65 23.37
C GLU A 558 -13.92 -9.85 22.73
N LYS A 559 -14.03 -9.95 21.41
CA LYS A 559 -15.07 -9.27 20.64
C LYS A 559 -15.37 -9.96 19.33
N ILE A 560 -16.63 -9.86 18.89
CA ILE A 560 -17.05 -10.16 17.52
C ILE A 560 -17.22 -8.85 16.75
N SER A 561 -16.64 -8.80 15.55
CA SER A 561 -16.70 -7.65 14.64
C SER A 561 -17.35 -8.10 13.32
N PRO A 562 -18.61 -7.71 13.05
CA PRO A 562 -19.25 -7.93 11.76
C PRO A 562 -18.73 -6.97 10.70
N SER A 563 -18.75 -7.41 9.45
CA SER A 563 -18.46 -6.58 8.29
C SER A 563 -19.28 -7.08 7.09
N GLY A 564 -19.61 -6.18 6.19
CA GLY A 564 -20.33 -6.53 4.98
C GLY A 564 -20.03 -5.55 3.85
N GLY A 565 -20.13 -6.05 2.62
CA GLY A 565 -19.92 -5.28 1.41
C GLY A 565 -20.86 -5.72 0.31
N LEU A 566 -21.38 -4.76 -0.45
CA LEU A 566 -22.20 -4.97 -1.63
C LEU A 566 -21.47 -4.36 -2.82
N LEU A 567 -21.35 -5.10 -3.91
CA LEU A 567 -20.79 -4.63 -5.16
C LEU A 567 -21.74 -4.95 -6.31
N PHE A 568 -22.01 -3.97 -7.15
CA PHE A 568 -22.84 -4.09 -8.34
C PHE A 568 -22.03 -3.70 -9.58
N LYS A 569 -21.78 -4.66 -10.47
CA LYS A 569 -21.21 -4.45 -11.79
C LYS A 569 -22.29 -3.84 -12.70
N ALA A 570 -22.40 -2.51 -12.71
CA ALA A 570 -23.41 -1.80 -13.50
C ALA A 570 -23.18 -2.00 -15.01
N THR A 571 -21.92 -2.03 -15.41
CA THR A 571 -21.44 -2.45 -16.74
C THR A 571 -20.11 -3.19 -16.57
N ASP A 572 -19.55 -3.75 -17.64
CA ASP A 572 -18.22 -4.38 -17.62
C ASP A 572 -17.10 -3.39 -17.24
N LYS A 573 -17.35 -2.08 -17.39
CA LYS A 573 -16.42 -1.00 -17.10
C LYS A 573 -16.74 -0.23 -15.82
N LEU A 574 -17.88 -0.46 -15.19
CA LEU A 574 -18.32 0.33 -14.03
C LEU A 574 -18.85 -0.58 -12.92
N SER A 575 -18.17 -0.57 -11.80
CA SER A 575 -18.60 -1.19 -10.54
C SER A 575 -18.96 -0.13 -9.51
N LEU A 576 -20.10 -0.30 -8.86
CA LEU A 576 -20.57 0.50 -7.73
C LEU A 576 -20.51 -0.37 -6.47
N TYR A 577 -20.10 0.19 -5.34
CA TYR A 577 -20.05 -0.57 -4.12
C TYR A 577 -20.43 0.23 -2.88
N ALA A 578 -20.83 -0.48 -1.84
CA ALA A 578 -21.04 0.04 -0.50
C ALA A 578 -20.51 -0.96 0.53
N ASN A 579 -19.95 -0.49 1.63
CA ASN A 579 -19.51 -1.35 2.72
C ASN A 579 -19.80 -0.77 4.10
N TYR A 580 -19.92 -1.70 5.06
CA TYR A 580 -19.86 -1.46 6.49
C TYR A 580 -18.76 -2.33 7.07
N MET A 581 -17.79 -1.73 7.76
CA MET A 581 -16.65 -2.44 8.34
C MET A 581 -16.41 -2.00 9.78
N GLU A 582 -16.21 -2.97 10.67
CA GLU A 582 -15.75 -2.71 12.02
C GLU A 582 -14.27 -2.99 12.17
N GLY A 583 -13.57 -2.06 12.82
CA GLY A 583 -12.17 -2.17 13.23
C GLY A 583 -12.07 -2.37 14.73
N LEU A 584 -11.17 -3.24 15.17
CA LEU A 584 -10.91 -3.53 16.55
C LEU A 584 -9.50 -3.08 16.93
N SER A 585 -9.39 -2.31 17.99
CA SER A 585 -8.12 -1.96 18.63
C SER A 585 -8.16 -2.38 20.09
N GLN A 586 -6.99 -2.69 20.66
CA GLN A 586 -6.86 -2.96 22.08
C GLN A 586 -7.51 -1.85 22.90
N GLY A 587 -8.32 -2.20 23.90
CA GLY A 587 -8.86 -1.28 24.88
C GLY A 587 -7.79 -0.68 25.80
N LYS A 588 -8.18 0.26 26.59
CA LYS A 588 -7.29 0.93 27.55
C LYS A 588 -7.50 0.40 28.97
N ILE A 589 -6.46 0.52 29.77
CA ILE A 589 -6.54 0.37 31.22
C ILE A 589 -6.51 1.76 31.83
N ALA A 590 -7.38 2.02 32.79
CA ALA A 590 -7.45 3.32 33.46
C ALA A 590 -6.11 3.62 34.18
N PRO A 591 -5.48 4.78 33.95
CA PRO A 591 -4.19 5.11 34.51
C PRO A 591 -4.31 5.41 36.03
N SER A 592 -3.19 5.29 36.75
CA SER A 592 -3.09 5.54 38.19
C SER A 592 -3.47 6.96 38.62
N THR A 593 -3.56 7.89 37.66
CA THR A 593 -4.01 9.27 37.90
C THR A 593 -5.54 9.43 37.91
N SER A 594 -6.28 8.37 37.58
CA SER A 594 -7.74 8.35 37.55
C SER A 594 -8.34 7.73 38.79
N ARG A 595 -9.61 8.09 39.10
CA ARG A 595 -10.32 7.55 40.30
C ARG A 595 -10.68 6.05 40.12
N ASN A 596 -10.76 5.58 38.89
CA ASN A 596 -11.02 4.20 38.50
C ASN A 596 -9.75 3.52 37.99
N GLU A 597 -8.61 3.81 38.65
CA GLU A 597 -7.33 3.14 38.37
C GLU A 597 -7.52 1.62 38.18
N ASP A 598 -6.75 1.05 37.24
CA ASP A 598 -6.78 -0.36 36.89
C ASP A 598 -8.10 -0.90 36.27
N GLN A 599 -9.10 -0.06 36.05
CA GLN A 599 -10.30 -0.48 35.33
C GLN A 599 -9.93 -0.82 33.88
N ILE A 600 -10.20 -2.09 33.46
CA ILE A 600 -10.02 -2.54 32.08
C ILE A 600 -11.25 -2.14 31.27
N PHE A 601 -11.02 -1.61 30.08
CA PHE A 601 -12.06 -1.30 29.11
C PHE A 601 -12.03 -2.28 27.94
N PRO A 602 -13.20 -2.68 27.40
CA PRO A 602 -13.26 -3.60 26.27
C PRO A 602 -12.55 -3.02 25.04
N PRO A 603 -12.21 -3.88 24.04
CA PRO A 603 -11.62 -3.44 22.79
C PRO A 603 -12.42 -2.31 22.13
N PHE A 604 -11.72 -1.34 21.54
CA PHE A 604 -12.36 -0.24 20.82
C PHE A 604 -12.92 -0.75 19.50
N ILE A 605 -14.16 -0.38 19.23
CA ILE A 605 -14.77 -0.62 17.93
C ILE A 605 -14.78 0.70 17.15
N SER A 606 -14.01 0.71 16.07
CA SER A 606 -14.13 1.74 15.04
C SER A 606 -15.09 1.28 13.97
N ARG A 607 -15.90 2.18 13.43
CA ARG A 607 -16.92 1.86 12.43
C ARG A 607 -16.74 2.69 11.18
N GLN A 608 -16.70 2.02 10.03
CA GLN A 608 -16.70 2.65 8.73
C GLN A 608 -17.99 2.36 7.99
N VAL A 609 -18.47 3.38 7.27
CA VAL A 609 -19.42 3.26 6.16
C VAL A 609 -18.77 3.92 4.96
N GLU A 610 -18.79 3.24 3.82
CA GLU A 610 -18.20 3.73 2.57
C GLU A 610 -19.12 3.39 1.40
N VAL A 611 -19.19 4.31 0.43
CA VAL A 611 -19.81 4.12 -0.88
C VAL A 611 -18.82 4.57 -1.94
N GLY A 612 -18.66 3.80 -3.00
CA GLY A 612 -17.72 4.14 -4.06
C GLY A 612 -18.12 3.64 -5.44
N ALA A 613 -17.32 4.08 -6.41
CA ALA A 613 -17.41 3.69 -7.80
C ALA A 613 -16.02 3.41 -8.36
N LYS A 614 -15.92 2.43 -9.25
CA LYS A 614 -14.70 2.06 -9.95
C LYS A 614 -15.00 2.00 -11.44
N TYR A 615 -14.23 2.75 -12.19
CA TYR A 615 -14.37 2.81 -13.65
C TYR A 615 -13.07 2.35 -14.29
N ASP A 616 -13.19 1.33 -15.13
CA ASP A 616 -12.09 0.74 -15.90
C ASP A 616 -12.30 1.04 -17.39
N ALA A 617 -11.51 1.96 -17.94
CA ALA A 617 -11.52 2.28 -19.35
C ALA A 617 -10.68 1.31 -20.21
N GLY A 618 -9.99 0.34 -19.57
CA GLY A 618 -9.01 -0.54 -20.18
C GLY A 618 -7.60 0.06 -20.20
N ALA A 619 -7.43 1.25 -20.74
CA ALA A 619 -6.15 1.96 -20.76
C ALA A 619 -5.85 2.66 -19.44
N PHE A 620 -6.84 3.14 -18.73
CA PHE A 620 -6.72 3.77 -17.41
C PHE A 620 -7.94 3.47 -16.55
N ALA A 621 -7.76 3.55 -15.23
CA ALA A 621 -8.86 3.39 -14.28
C ALA A 621 -8.97 4.60 -13.35
N VAL A 622 -10.20 4.83 -12.90
CA VAL A 622 -10.53 5.84 -11.89
C VAL A 622 -11.34 5.18 -10.79
N THR A 623 -10.94 5.42 -9.54
CA THR A 623 -11.70 4.98 -8.37
C THR A 623 -12.10 6.18 -7.53
N ALA A 624 -13.37 6.20 -7.09
CA ALA A 624 -13.90 7.25 -6.23
C ALA A 624 -14.59 6.64 -5.02
N ALA A 625 -14.40 7.22 -3.85
CA ALA A 625 -15.05 6.78 -2.61
C ALA A 625 -15.44 7.95 -1.73
N VAL A 626 -16.56 7.80 -1.02
CA VAL A 626 -16.97 8.68 0.09
C VAL A 626 -17.10 7.81 1.33
N PHE A 627 -16.43 8.20 2.41
CA PHE A 627 -16.36 7.40 3.62
C PHE A 627 -16.64 8.20 4.89
N ARG A 628 -17.01 7.48 5.94
CA ARG A 628 -17.06 7.98 7.30
C ARG A 628 -16.52 6.93 8.25
N ILE A 629 -15.47 7.28 9.00
CA ILE A 629 -14.86 6.44 10.04
C ILE A 629 -15.07 7.14 11.38
N LYS A 630 -15.56 6.39 12.39
CA LYS A 630 -15.70 6.85 13.78
C LYS A 630 -14.85 5.97 14.68
N GLN A 631 -14.00 6.59 15.52
CA GLN A 631 -13.17 5.90 16.51
C GLN A 631 -13.44 6.52 17.90
N PRO A 632 -13.72 5.72 18.94
CA PRO A 632 -13.77 6.20 20.30
C PRO A 632 -12.43 6.77 20.77
N ALA A 633 -12.44 7.84 21.57
CA ALA A 633 -11.29 8.37 22.27
C ALA A 633 -11.48 8.17 23.78
N TYR A 634 -10.40 7.83 24.49
CA TYR A 634 -10.41 7.61 25.93
C TYR A 634 -9.61 8.69 26.62
N GLU A 635 -10.26 9.34 27.56
CA GLU A 635 -9.69 10.46 28.30
C GLU A 635 -10.12 10.41 29.78
N THR A 636 -9.32 10.99 30.66
CA THR A 636 -9.74 11.22 32.06
C THR A 636 -10.56 12.51 32.10
N ASN A 637 -11.82 12.42 32.52
CA ASN A 637 -12.67 13.57 32.74
C ASN A 637 -12.06 14.47 33.85
N ALA A 638 -11.79 15.71 33.50
CA ALA A 638 -11.12 16.64 34.38
C ALA A 638 -11.89 16.90 35.71
N THR A 639 -13.23 16.86 35.68
CA THR A 639 -14.09 17.13 36.84
C THR A 639 -14.31 15.88 37.71
N SER A 640 -14.75 14.77 37.09
CA SER A 640 -15.04 13.53 37.81
C SER A 640 -13.77 12.71 38.11
N ARG A 641 -12.67 12.99 37.41
CA ARG A 641 -11.41 12.20 37.40
C ARG A 641 -11.61 10.74 37.04
N LEU A 642 -12.70 10.39 36.38
CA LEU A 642 -12.92 9.06 35.84
C LEU A 642 -12.33 8.98 34.43
N PHE A 643 -11.56 7.94 34.19
CA PHE A 643 -11.09 7.57 32.87
C PHE A 643 -12.16 6.77 32.12
N GLY A 644 -12.36 7.01 30.83
CA GLY A 644 -13.39 6.32 30.06
C GLY A 644 -13.50 6.81 28.62
N PRO A 645 -14.47 6.29 27.86
CA PRO A 645 -14.71 6.70 26.47
C PRO A 645 -15.37 8.10 26.42
N ASN A 646 -14.61 9.12 26.78
CA ASN A 646 -15.05 10.51 26.92
C ASN A 646 -14.75 11.32 25.64
N GLY A 647 -15.04 10.76 24.49
CA GLY A 647 -14.86 11.42 23.21
C GLY A 647 -14.85 10.46 22.05
N LYS A 648 -14.91 11.01 20.86
CA LYS A 648 -14.69 10.27 19.59
C LYS A 648 -14.08 11.17 18.54
N ARG A 649 -13.34 10.55 17.67
CA ARG A 649 -12.86 11.14 16.43
C ARG A 649 -13.72 10.64 15.29
N GLN A 650 -14.20 11.56 14.45
CA GLN A 650 -14.94 11.25 13.24
C GLN A 650 -14.24 11.86 12.04
N ASN A 651 -13.79 10.99 11.11
CA ASN A 651 -13.26 11.36 9.81
C ASN A 651 -14.33 11.09 8.75
N THR A 652 -14.79 12.13 8.09
CA THR A 652 -15.65 12.03 6.91
C THR A 652 -14.86 12.55 5.73
N GLY A 653 -14.79 11.80 4.63
CA GLY A 653 -13.92 12.17 3.52
C GLY A 653 -14.39 11.66 2.18
N ALA A 654 -13.69 12.13 1.14
CA ALA A 654 -13.84 11.69 -0.23
C ALA A 654 -12.45 11.46 -0.84
N GLU A 655 -12.33 10.45 -1.67
CA GLU A 655 -11.10 10.07 -2.38
C GLU A 655 -11.40 9.92 -3.86
N LEU A 656 -10.45 10.34 -4.68
CA LEU A 656 -10.41 10.10 -6.11
C LEU A 656 -9.00 9.66 -6.47
N SER A 657 -8.86 8.50 -7.10
CA SER A 657 -7.56 8.00 -7.57
C SER A 657 -7.63 7.66 -9.05
N VAL A 658 -6.52 7.87 -9.75
CA VAL A 658 -6.34 7.56 -11.17
C VAL A 658 -5.03 6.81 -11.35
N PHE A 659 -5.03 5.80 -12.22
CA PHE A 659 -3.84 5.07 -12.63
C PHE A 659 -3.99 4.52 -14.05
N GLY A 660 -2.86 4.26 -14.71
CA GLY A 660 -2.81 3.72 -16.08
C GLY A 660 -2.28 4.70 -17.11
N GLU A 661 -2.57 4.45 -18.38
CA GLU A 661 -2.05 5.16 -19.55
C GLU A 661 -3.20 5.77 -20.36
N PRO A 662 -3.77 6.92 -19.92
CA PRO A 662 -4.91 7.54 -20.61
C PRO A 662 -4.61 8.00 -22.04
N LEU A 663 -3.35 8.27 -22.34
CA LEU A 663 -2.85 8.56 -23.68
C LEU A 663 -1.60 7.73 -23.91
N LYS A 664 -1.42 7.20 -25.11
CA LYS A 664 -0.24 6.39 -25.46
C LYS A 664 1.06 7.11 -25.08
N GLY A 665 1.87 6.45 -24.27
CA GLY A 665 3.12 7.00 -23.74
C GLY A 665 2.96 8.02 -22.61
N VAL A 666 1.73 8.27 -22.10
CA VAL A 666 1.49 9.14 -20.95
C VAL A 666 0.82 8.34 -19.84
N ARG A 667 1.55 8.06 -18.77
CA ARG A 667 1.06 7.33 -17.60
C ARG A 667 0.75 8.28 -16.46
N LEU A 668 -0.33 8.02 -15.75
CA LEU A 668 -0.74 8.75 -14.55
C LEU A 668 -0.81 7.80 -13.36
N LEU A 669 -0.43 8.30 -12.20
CA LEU A 669 -0.57 7.60 -10.92
C LEU A 669 -0.81 8.62 -9.81
N GLY A 670 -1.89 8.47 -9.05
CA GLY A 670 -2.14 9.31 -7.89
C GLY A 670 -3.60 9.70 -7.71
N GLY A 671 -3.85 10.84 -7.09
CA GLY A 671 -5.20 11.28 -6.81
C GLY A 671 -5.30 12.41 -5.79
N VAL A 672 -6.50 12.55 -5.26
CA VAL A 672 -6.87 13.59 -4.29
C VAL A 672 -7.66 12.96 -3.15
N MET A 673 -7.35 13.35 -1.92
CA MET A 673 -8.13 13.04 -0.73
C MET A 673 -8.59 14.31 -0.04
N TYR A 674 -9.85 14.33 0.35
CA TYR A 674 -10.45 15.32 1.23
C TYR A 674 -10.89 14.64 2.53
N ILE A 675 -10.55 15.23 3.69
CA ILE A 675 -10.99 14.74 5.00
C ILE A 675 -11.49 15.91 5.87
N ASP A 676 -12.73 15.83 6.35
CA ASP A 676 -13.26 16.62 7.47
C ASP A 676 -13.15 15.76 8.74
N SER A 677 -12.05 15.94 9.47
CA SER A 677 -11.76 15.22 10.72
C SER A 677 -12.17 16.07 11.92
N LYS A 678 -13.08 15.57 12.73
CA LYS A 678 -13.65 16.30 13.87
C LYS A 678 -13.57 15.49 15.17
N LEU A 679 -13.26 16.20 16.25
CA LEU A 679 -13.46 15.75 17.61
C LEU A 679 -14.92 15.95 17.98
N LYS A 680 -15.53 14.99 18.68
CA LYS A 680 -16.93 15.00 19.11
C LYS A 680 -17.08 14.34 20.47
N ASP A 681 -18.11 14.76 21.20
CA ASP A 681 -18.45 14.22 22.51
C ASP A 681 -17.24 14.24 23.47
N THR A 682 -16.39 15.25 23.33
CA THR A 682 -15.21 15.45 24.18
C THR A 682 -15.63 15.82 25.58
N THR A 683 -14.74 15.64 26.57
CA THR A 683 -15.03 15.99 27.96
C THR A 683 -15.56 17.40 28.11
N ASN A 684 -16.78 17.53 28.61
CA ASN A 684 -17.52 18.82 28.77
C ASN A 684 -17.69 19.60 27.46
N GLY A 685 -17.57 18.95 26.29
CA GLY A 685 -17.65 19.59 24.98
C GLY A 685 -16.48 20.52 24.64
N ALA A 686 -15.37 20.44 25.39
CA ALA A 686 -14.26 21.40 25.31
C ALA A 686 -13.65 21.53 23.92
N TRP A 687 -13.61 20.45 23.15
CA TRP A 687 -13.01 20.38 21.82
C TRP A 687 -14.00 19.98 20.74
N ASP A 688 -15.30 19.96 21.04
CA ASP A 688 -16.34 19.54 20.11
C ASP A 688 -16.37 20.43 18.86
N GLY A 689 -16.29 19.78 17.69
CA GLY A 689 -16.26 20.47 16.40
C GLY A 689 -14.86 20.86 15.92
N ASN A 690 -13.85 20.87 16.82
CA ASN A 690 -12.45 21.12 16.44
C ASN A 690 -11.93 20.01 15.50
N ARG A 691 -10.98 20.39 14.66
CA ARG A 691 -10.28 19.43 13.80
C ARG A 691 -9.35 18.54 14.62
N ALA A 692 -9.35 17.25 14.33
CA ALA A 692 -8.40 16.36 14.97
C ALA A 692 -6.95 16.72 14.58
N PRO A 693 -6.01 16.71 15.55
CA PRO A 693 -4.61 17.01 15.29
C PRO A 693 -4.00 16.16 14.15
N ALA A 694 -2.94 16.66 13.55
CA ALA A 694 -2.13 16.00 12.55
C ALA A 694 -2.90 15.50 11.30
N THR A 695 -4.08 16.07 11.01
CA THR A 695 -4.91 15.66 9.89
C THR A 695 -5.12 16.82 8.92
N PRO A 696 -4.47 16.81 7.76
CA PRO A 696 -4.70 17.81 6.72
C PRO A 696 -6.10 17.61 6.11
N LYS A 697 -6.71 18.73 5.69
CA LYS A 697 -8.03 18.72 5.05
C LYS A 697 -7.96 18.19 3.62
N TYR A 698 -6.87 18.50 2.92
CA TYR A 698 -6.61 18.07 1.54
C TYR A 698 -5.23 17.47 1.43
N ASN A 699 -5.12 16.35 0.73
CA ASN A 699 -3.89 15.80 0.20
C ASN A 699 -4.06 15.56 -1.30
N VAL A 700 -3.06 15.95 -2.07
CA VAL A 700 -2.99 15.70 -3.51
C VAL A 700 -1.63 15.10 -3.80
N ASN A 701 -1.60 13.94 -4.41
CA ASN A 701 -0.39 13.31 -4.93
C ASN A 701 -0.69 12.91 -6.37
N LEU A 702 0.02 13.48 -7.32
CA LEU A 702 -0.17 13.17 -8.73
C LEU A 702 1.17 13.05 -9.43
N GLY A 703 1.46 11.86 -9.91
CA GLY A 703 2.59 11.52 -10.76
C GLY A 703 2.19 11.41 -12.21
N ALA A 704 3.07 11.84 -13.11
CA ALA A 704 2.93 11.67 -14.55
C ALA A 704 4.26 11.18 -15.12
N GLU A 705 4.21 10.23 -16.05
CA GLU A 705 5.33 9.79 -16.87
C GLU A 705 4.98 10.04 -18.33
N TRP A 706 5.97 10.48 -19.11
CA TRP A 706 5.82 10.73 -20.53
C TRP A 706 6.98 10.12 -21.32
N ASP A 707 6.64 9.18 -22.21
CA ASP A 707 7.61 8.62 -23.14
C ASP A 707 7.84 9.62 -24.27
N VAL A 708 9.09 10.03 -24.44
CA VAL A 708 9.47 11.04 -25.43
C VAL A 708 9.45 10.43 -26.84
N PRO A 709 8.52 10.85 -27.72
CA PRO A 709 8.34 10.16 -29.01
C PRO A 709 9.55 10.26 -29.93
N THR A 710 10.41 11.26 -29.75
CA THR A 710 11.58 11.51 -30.58
C THR A 710 12.84 10.78 -30.10
N LEU A 711 12.81 10.20 -28.90
CA LEU A 711 13.94 9.45 -28.32
C LEU A 711 13.42 8.18 -27.65
N GLU A 712 13.43 7.09 -28.42
CA GLU A 712 12.96 5.77 -27.96
C GLU A 712 13.68 5.37 -26.67
N GLY A 713 12.92 4.86 -25.71
CA GLY A 713 13.41 4.44 -24.40
C GLY A 713 13.55 5.56 -23.37
N LEU A 714 13.41 6.85 -23.74
CA LEU A 714 13.41 7.93 -22.78
C LEU A 714 12.00 8.21 -22.23
N THR A 715 11.87 8.16 -20.93
CA THR A 715 10.66 8.56 -20.19
C THR A 715 11.02 9.72 -19.25
N LEU A 716 10.28 10.81 -19.32
CA LEU A 716 10.34 11.89 -18.33
C LEU A 716 9.29 11.67 -17.26
N THR A 717 9.63 11.99 -16.01
CA THR A 717 8.73 11.79 -14.87
C THR A 717 8.58 13.08 -14.07
N SER A 718 7.38 13.30 -13.52
CA SER A 718 7.10 14.41 -12.60
C SER A 718 6.09 13.97 -11.55
N ARG A 719 6.26 14.42 -10.31
CA ARG A 719 5.31 14.19 -9.22
C ARG A 719 5.07 15.49 -8.47
N GLY A 720 3.80 15.88 -8.31
CA GLY A 720 3.36 16.98 -7.48
C GLY A 720 2.67 16.49 -6.23
N ILE A 721 3.06 17.01 -5.06
CA ILE A 721 2.47 16.70 -3.77
C ILE A 721 2.01 17.98 -3.11
N HIS A 722 0.78 18.00 -2.61
CA HIS A 722 0.22 19.07 -1.79
C HIS A 722 -0.40 18.50 -0.52
N SER A 723 -0.13 19.12 0.62
CA SER A 723 -0.84 18.88 1.88
C SER A 723 -1.29 20.21 2.47
N SER A 724 -2.55 20.28 2.86
CA SER A 724 -3.07 21.47 3.54
C SER A 724 -2.54 21.57 4.96
N SER A 725 -2.78 22.71 5.61
CA SER A 725 -2.42 22.98 7.00
C SER A 725 -2.97 21.92 7.99
N GLN A 726 -2.26 21.74 9.11
CA GLN A 726 -2.57 20.78 10.15
C GLN A 726 -2.41 21.41 11.53
N TYR A 727 -3.28 21.04 12.46
CA TYR A 727 -3.13 21.42 13.87
C TYR A 727 -2.25 20.42 14.63
N LEU A 728 -1.50 20.91 15.61
CA LEU A 728 -0.70 20.10 16.53
C LEU A 728 -1.51 19.63 17.74
N ASP A 729 -2.53 20.40 18.12
CA ASP A 729 -3.26 20.24 19.37
C ASP A 729 -4.78 20.17 19.15
N GLN A 730 -5.50 19.65 20.13
CA GLN A 730 -6.96 19.53 20.10
C GLN A 730 -7.66 20.89 20.19
N SER A 731 -6.98 21.90 20.75
CA SER A 731 -7.51 23.27 20.87
C SER A 731 -7.50 24.03 19.54
N ASN A 732 -6.81 23.51 18.52
CA ASN A 732 -6.60 24.14 17.21
C ASN A 732 -5.95 25.53 17.30
N VAL A 733 -5.02 25.69 18.22
CA VAL A 733 -4.26 26.94 18.41
C VAL A 733 -2.92 26.89 17.66
N LYS A 734 -2.24 25.73 17.68
CA LYS A 734 -0.96 25.56 17.01
C LYS A 734 -1.17 24.89 15.66
N GLU A 735 -0.76 25.55 14.60
CA GLU A 735 -0.95 25.10 13.22
C GLU A 735 0.37 25.10 12.47
N ILE A 736 0.60 24.14 11.60
CA ILE A 736 1.62 24.15 10.56
C ILE A 736 0.99 24.51 9.23
N ASP A 737 1.75 25.26 8.42
CA ASP A 737 1.29 25.74 7.11
C ASP A 737 1.10 24.60 6.10
N ALA A 738 0.27 24.87 5.10
CA ALA A 738 0.16 24.04 3.90
C ALA A 738 1.48 24.07 3.12
N TRP A 739 1.81 22.96 2.46
CA TRP A 739 3.05 22.85 1.70
C TRP A 739 2.85 22.17 0.35
N ASN A 740 3.80 22.42 -0.53
CA ASN A 740 3.88 21.81 -1.87
C ASN A 740 5.30 21.31 -2.12
N ARG A 741 5.39 20.13 -2.73
CA ARG A 741 6.63 19.52 -3.20
C ARG A 741 6.47 19.13 -4.67
N ILE A 742 7.52 19.34 -5.44
CA ILE A 742 7.63 18.89 -6.83
C ILE A 742 8.88 18.05 -6.95
N ASP A 743 8.73 16.88 -7.56
CA ASP A 743 9.80 15.97 -7.91
C ASP A 743 9.82 15.81 -9.42
N VAL A 744 11.01 15.67 -10.01
CA VAL A 744 11.19 15.44 -11.45
C VAL A 744 12.23 14.36 -11.67
N GLY A 745 12.13 13.66 -12.78
CA GLY A 745 13.09 12.62 -13.11
C GLY A 745 13.08 12.22 -14.57
N ALA A 746 13.98 11.33 -14.90
CA ALA A 746 14.08 10.71 -16.21
C ALA A 746 14.50 9.24 -16.08
N ARG A 747 13.98 8.40 -16.96
CA ARG A 747 14.35 7.00 -17.12
C ARG A 747 14.74 6.78 -18.59
N TYR A 748 15.89 6.17 -18.82
CA TYR A 748 16.34 5.81 -20.17
C TYR A 748 16.63 4.31 -20.24
N ALA A 749 15.83 3.61 -20.99
CA ALA A 749 15.94 2.16 -21.22
C ALA A 749 16.45 1.89 -22.63
N PHE A 750 17.52 1.12 -22.73
CA PHE A 750 18.14 0.75 -24.01
C PHE A 750 18.77 -0.65 -23.94
N LYS A 751 19.14 -1.21 -25.09
CA LYS A 751 19.81 -2.50 -25.19
C LYS A 751 21.26 -2.32 -25.60
N VAL A 752 22.14 -3.12 -24.98
CA VAL A 752 23.52 -3.32 -25.43
C VAL A 752 23.73 -4.82 -25.57
N ASP A 753 23.96 -5.27 -26.77
CA ASP A 753 23.87 -6.68 -27.13
C ASP A 753 22.48 -7.23 -26.71
N ASP A 754 22.46 -8.34 -25.95
CA ASP A 754 21.21 -8.95 -25.46
C ASP A 754 20.78 -8.46 -24.08
N LYS A 755 21.49 -7.48 -23.51
CA LYS A 755 21.23 -6.99 -22.14
C LYS A 755 20.39 -5.73 -22.15
N HIS A 756 19.38 -5.69 -21.30
CA HIS A 756 18.59 -4.48 -21.06
C HIS A 756 19.28 -3.61 -20.02
N ILE A 757 19.53 -2.35 -20.34
CA ILE A 757 20.10 -1.37 -19.42
C ILE A 757 19.06 -0.28 -19.17
N THR A 758 18.81 0.02 -17.89
CA THR A 758 17.93 1.11 -17.51
C THR A 758 18.67 2.08 -16.59
N LEU A 759 18.83 3.32 -17.04
CA LEU A 759 19.35 4.42 -16.24
C LEU A 759 18.18 5.22 -15.67
N ARG A 760 18.26 5.60 -14.41
CA ARG A 760 17.25 6.45 -13.74
C ARG A 760 17.94 7.59 -13.00
N ALA A 761 17.35 8.79 -13.13
CA ALA A 761 17.78 9.99 -12.41
C ALA A 761 16.53 10.70 -11.89
N ASN A 762 16.43 10.89 -10.57
CA ASN A 762 15.34 11.63 -9.95
C ASN A 762 15.89 12.75 -9.07
N VAL A 763 15.18 13.87 -9.02
CA VAL A 763 15.41 14.98 -8.10
C VAL A 763 14.13 15.20 -7.30
N GLU A 764 14.17 14.89 -6.04
CA GLU A 764 13.07 15.14 -5.12
C GLU A 764 13.20 16.53 -4.49
N ASN A 765 12.06 17.16 -4.20
CA ASN A 765 12.02 18.52 -3.65
C ASN A 765 12.87 19.52 -4.47
N VAL A 766 12.61 19.61 -5.77
CA VAL A 766 13.40 20.41 -6.73
C VAL A 766 13.63 21.86 -6.26
N ALA A 767 12.63 22.43 -5.59
CA ALA A 767 12.69 23.80 -5.09
C ALA A 767 13.49 23.96 -3.78
N ASP A 768 14.00 22.87 -3.21
CA ASP A 768 14.70 22.82 -1.91
C ASP A 768 13.98 23.55 -0.77
N LYS A 769 12.65 23.41 -0.74
CA LYS A 769 11.83 24.05 0.28
C LYS A 769 11.90 23.29 1.59
N ARG A 770 11.99 24.03 2.70
CA ARG A 770 11.89 23.53 4.05
C ARG A 770 10.50 23.81 4.60
N TYR A 771 9.83 22.79 5.09
CA TYR A 771 8.50 22.89 5.67
C TYR A 771 8.28 21.78 6.71
N TRP A 772 7.34 21.98 7.59
CA TRP A 772 6.87 20.90 8.46
C TRP A 772 5.92 20.01 7.66
N SER A 773 6.36 18.82 7.31
CA SER A 773 5.59 17.87 6.48
C SER A 773 4.44 17.23 7.25
N SER A 774 4.57 17.12 8.56
CA SER A 774 3.55 16.53 9.44
C SER A 774 3.61 17.13 10.85
N ALA A 775 2.45 17.20 11.49
CA ALA A 775 2.30 17.48 12.91
C ALA A 775 2.30 16.20 13.79
N GLY A 776 2.76 15.07 13.24
CA GLY A 776 2.73 13.77 13.87
C GLY A 776 1.48 12.97 13.52
N ALA A 777 1.03 12.13 14.45
CA ALA A 777 -0.24 11.41 14.38
C ALA A 777 -1.10 11.73 15.62
N SER A 778 -2.41 11.75 15.44
CA SER A 778 -3.34 12.23 16.47
C SER A 778 -3.48 11.32 17.69
N ASP A 779 -3.11 10.07 17.55
CA ASP A 779 -3.15 9.01 18.56
C ASP A 779 -1.74 8.58 19.00
N ASP A 780 -0.73 9.39 18.63
CA ASP A 780 0.65 9.13 18.99
C ASP A 780 0.91 9.60 20.44
N SER A 781 1.63 8.78 21.17
CA SER A 781 2.10 9.12 22.52
C SER A 781 3.20 10.21 22.54
N GLU A 782 3.86 10.44 21.39
CA GLU A 782 4.91 11.45 21.22
C GLU A 782 4.57 12.36 20.01
N PRO A 783 3.57 13.25 20.09
CA PRO A 783 3.26 14.16 19.01
C PRO A 783 4.45 15.09 18.73
N GLY A 784 4.68 15.41 17.47
CA GLY A 784 5.79 16.28 17.11
C GLY A 784 5.85 16.59 15.62
N LEU A 785 6.53 17.66 15.31
CA LEU A 785 6.73 18.15 13.94
C LEU A 785 7.74 17.29 13.20
N THR A 786 7.46 16.99 11.96
CA THR A 786 8.35 16.27 11.05
C THR A 786 8.88 17.24 10.01
N LEU A 787 10.19 17.45 9.97
CA LEU A 787 10.82 18.32 8.98
C LEU A 787 10.85 17.62 7.61
N SER A 788 10.63 18.39 6.54
CA SER A 788 10.77 17.94 5.16
C SER A 788 12.20 17.54 4.83
N THR A 789 12.37 16.53 3.98
CA THR A 789 13.69 16.20 3.40
C THR A 789 14.19 17.36 2.51
N PRO A 790 15.48 17.68 2.53
CA PRO A 790 16.11 18.59 1.56
C PRO A 790 15.92 18.11 0.12
N ARG A 791 16.38 18.92 -0.85
CA ARG A 791 16.50 18.44 -2.23
C ARG A 791 17.43 17.22 -2.26
N THR A 792 16.95 16.13 -2.81
CA THR A 792 17.63 14.83 -2.85
C THR A 792 17.80 14.38 -4.29
N TYR A 793 19.01 13.99 -4.66
CA TYR A 793 19.33 13.44 -5.97
C TYR A 793 19.42 11.91 -5.87
N LEU A 794 18.78 11.20 -6.78
CA LEU A 794 18.78 9.73 -6.84
C LEU A 794 19.21 9.31 -8.24
N LEU A 795 20.25 8.49 -8.32
CA LEU A 795 20.72 7.90 -9.57
C LEU A 795 20.74 6.38 -9.44
N SER A 796 20.34 5.67 -10.49
CA SER A 796 20.53 4.22 -10.55
C SER A 796 20.79 3.75 -11.98
N ALA A 797 21.56 2.67 -12.07
CA ALA A 797 21.81 1.94 -13.31
C ALA A 797 21.51 0.47 -13.07
N THR A 798 20.53 -0.06 -13.80
CA THR A 798 20.13 -1.47 -13.75
C THR A 798 20.57 -2.17 -15.02
N VAL A 799 21.18 -3.34 -14.89
CA VAL A 799 21.51 -4.25 -16.00
C VAL A 799 20.76 -5.54 -15.77
N ASP A 800 19.92 -5.93 -16.72
CA ASP A 800 19.22 -7.21 -16.76
C ASP A 800 19.93 -8.10 -17.78
N PHE A 801 20.35 -9.34 -17.33
CA PHE A 801 21.15 -10.28 -18.08
C PHE A 801 20.32 -11.41 -18.68
#